data_eeb01756bf1c32f31df4c477dde3b820
#
_entry.id   eeb01756bf1c32f31df4c477dde3b820
#
_cell.length_a   1.000
_cell.length_b   1.000
_cell.length_c   1.000
_cell.angle_alpha   90.00
_cell.angle_beta   90.00
_cell.angle_gamma   90.00
#
_symmetry.space_group_name_H-M   'P 1'
#
loop_
_entity.id
_entity.type
_entity.pdbx_description
1 polymer ?
#
loop_
_entity_poly.entity_id
_entity_poly.type
_entity_poly.pdbx_seq_one_letter_code
_entity_poly.pdbx_strand_id
1 'polypeptide(L)'
;ILVKLSLITIKREYSMKPQFIKAFLISSILMGCSTATETINVQYAANTINKATASVKTLEESKALLLAKWQGPFQGVPVFDQVTLVGLVPAMEQAMAANLAEIDLIANNSQAPTFENTIVAMEKTGRDLNRIFTYYGIWRANKSSSEFRKIQTELAPKLSTFSSTIKQNKKLFDRISAVYNSDEVKVLSPAKQRLVLLTYNSFSRDGATLNDSDKARYAKINQRLAQLQTKFGNNVLADEESYVVYLTKEQLGGLPESIVNVAAAAADERDHQGEYAITNTRSSMDPFLTYSTERTLRKQVWQNYYSRGDNGDDFDNNAIIAEILQLRHERVGLLGYKNYASWRLEDRMAKSPENAIALMESVWPAAIARVDEEVADMLAIGKRQDGIEQVQAWDYRFYAEKVRKDKYDLDSDEVKQYLQLNNLREAMFYVADRLFNFNFIEVTDGSVPVFHEDVRVWEVKDKTSGEHIGLWYLDPFARKGKRSGAWATTYRSHTTFEGKKNVLSSNNSNFSKGVAGQPTLISWSDAETYFHEFGHALHFLASKVEYPTLNSGVRDYTEFQSQLLERWLSTDEVINNYLVHYQTGKPMPKALIAKIKQAATFNQGFSTTEYLASALVDMKFHTVDPTGIDPDKFERETLSALKMPKQIVMRHRSPQFGHIFSSEGYASSYYGYMWAEVLTSDAAEAFAQAPGGFYDKDVADKLVEHLFSVRNAVDPSEAYRAFRGRDAKVEALMRDRGFPVKTKK
;
A
#
# COMPACT_ATOMS: atom_id res chain seq x y z
N ILE A 1 -26.90 31.75 -12.24
CA ILE A 1 -25.86 32.81 -12.23
C ILE A 1 -26.41 34.06 -11.53
N LEU A 2 -27.64 34.55 -11.85
CA LEU A 2 -28.29 35.69 -11.19
C LEU A 2 -28.56 35.47 -9.67
N VAL A 3 -28.88 34.24 -9.23
CA VAL A 3 -29.11 33.93 -7.84
C VAL A 3 -27.81 33.92 -7.01
N LYS A 4 -26.64 33.62 -7.62
CA LYS A 4 -25.34 33.65 -6.95
C LYS A 4 -24.84 35.09 -6.72
N LEU A 5 -25.14 36.01 -7.61
CA LEU A 5 -24.76 37.44 -7.48
C LEU A 5 -25.56 38.16 -6.40
N SER A 6 -26.87 37.86 -6.26
CA SER A 6 -27.72 38.42 -5.20
C SER A 6 -27.30 38.00 -3.79
N LEU A 7 -26.80 36.79 -3.64
CA LEU A 7 -26.34 36.24 -2.33
C LEU A 7 -24.99 36.84 -1.86
N ILE A 8 -24.14 37.30 -2.81
CA ILE A 8 -22.87 37.92 -2.48
C ILE A 8 -23.07 39.35 -2.00
N THR A 9 -24.04 40.06 -2.55
CA THR A 9 -24.34 41.47 -2.18
C THR A 9 -25.00 41.58 -0.80
N ILE A 10 -25.87 40.63 -0.44
CA ILE A 10 -26.54 40.60 0.86
C ILE A 10 -25.59 40.29 2.04
N LYS A 11 -24.50 39.53 1.78
CA LYS A 11 -23.52 39.17 2.84
C LYS A 11 -22.60 40.37 3.22
N ARG A 12 -22.60 41.45 2.51
CA ARG A 12 -21.69 42.60 2.74
C ARG A 12 -22.28 43.70 3.59
N GLU A 13 -23.63 43.78 3.79
CA GLU A 13 -24.26 44.93 4.43
C GLU A 13 -25.01 44.68 5.74
N TYR A 14 -25.36 43.41 6.11
CA TYR A 14 -26.07 43.18 7.40
C TYR A 14 -25.68 41.87 8.05
N SER A 15 -25.21 41.93 9.29
CA SER A 15 -25.05 40.77 10.20
C SER A 15 -26.45 40.35 10.75
N MET A 16 -27.13 39.46 10.03
CA MET A 16 -28.44 38.92 10.49
C MET A 16 -28.30 37.48 11.02
N LYS A 17 -29.05 37.23 12.10
CA LYS A 17 -29.09 35.90 12.76
C LYS A 17 -29.73 34.83 11.84
N PRO A 18 -29.28 33.56 11.94
CA PRO A 18 -29.68 32.46 11.02
C PRO A 18 -31.19 32.20 10.86
N GLN A 19 -31.99 32.59 11.81
CA GLN A 19 -33.43 32.34 11.80
C GLN A 19 -34.21 33.17 10.77
N PHE A 20 -33.72 34.36 10.39
CA PHE A 20 -34.39 35.23 9.42
C PHE A 20 -34.14 34.82 7.96
N ILE A 21 -33.03 34.12 7.69
CA ILE A 21 -32.70 33.63 6.35
C ILE A 21 -33.67 32.49 5.93
N LYS A 22 -34.16 31.69 6.88
CA LYS A 22 -35.10 30.61 6.57
C LYS A 22 -36.49 31.13 6.16
N ALA A 23 -36.96 32.19 6.77
CA ALA A 23 -38.30 32.77 6.45
C ALA A 23 -38.31 33.45 5.09
N PHE A 24 -37.19 34.08 4.68
CA PHE A 24 -37.09 34.80 3.39
C PHE A 24 -36.99 33.88 2.18
N LEU A 25 -36.28 32.75 2.33
CA LEU A 25 -36.14 31.73 1.27
C LEU A 25 -37.48 30.97 1.02
N ILE A 26 -38.25 30.71 2.04
CA ILE A 26 -39.55 30.02 1.93
C ILE A 26 -40.59 30.95 1.27
N SER A 27 -40.58 32.24 1.56
CA SER A 27 -41.51 33.21 0.98
C SER A 27 -41.24 33.47 -0.51
N SER A 28 -39.98 33.44 -0.94
CA SER A 28 -39.58 33.67 -2.37
C SER A 28 -39.89 32.47 -3.27
N ILE A 29 -39.92 31.26 -2.73
CA ILE A 29 -40.26 30.04 -3.48
C ILE A 29 -41.76 29.87 -3.65
N LEU A 30 -42.59 30.41 -2.74
CA LEU A 30 -44.03 30.33 -2.82
C LEU A 30 -44.68 31.36 -3.74
N MET A 31 -43.99 32.44 -4.12
CA MET A 31 -44.52 33.46 -5.07
C MET A 31 -44.14 33.15 -6.54
N GLY A 32 -43.40 32.12 -6.83
CA GLY A 32 -42.94 31.79 -8.22
C GLY A 32 -43.73 30.64 -8.89
N CYS A 33 -44.72 30.04 -8.24
CA CYS A 33 -45.46 28.87 -8.76
C CYS A 33 -46.97 29.14 -8.87
N SER A 34 -47.37 29.96 -9.85
CA SER A 34 -48.77 29.90 -10.34
C SER A 34 -48.75 30.05 -11.85
N THR A 35 -48.50 28.99 -12.56
CA THR A 35 -49.03 28.53 -13.85
C THR A 35 -48.08 27.51 -14.48
N ALA A 36 -48.28 26.25 -14.15
CA ALA A 36 -48.11 25.11 -15.06
C ALA A 36 -48.35 23.82 -14.27
N THR A 37 -49.34 23.09 -14.67
CA THR A 37 -49.68 21.75 -14.21
C THR A 37 -48.60 20.77 -14.63
N GLU A 38 -47.66 20.45 -13.71
CA GLU A 38 -46.88 19.21 -13.78
C GLU A 38 -46.56 18.78 -12.35
N THR A 39 -47.22 17.72 -11.92
CA THR A 39 -47.01 17.01 -10.66
C THR A 39 -45.70 16.21 -10.76
N ILE A 40 -44.55 16.89 -10.82
CA ILE A 40 -43.23 16.26 -10.77
C ILE A 40 -42.36 17.07 -9.79
N ASN A 41 -42.03 16.40 -8.66
CA ASN A 41 -40.84 16.70 -7.84
C ASN A 41 -40.91 17.73 -6.69
N VAL A 42 -41.98 17.83 -5.95
CA VAL A 42 -41.90 18.34 -4.57
C VAL A 42 -41.10 17.38 -3.68
N GLN A 43 -41.15 16.10 -3.97
CA GLN A 43 -40.41 15.06 -3.24
C GLN A 43 -38.91 15.06 -3.57
N TYR A 44 -38.54 15.42 -4.81
CA TYR A 44 -37.11 15.54 -5.20
C TYR A 44 -36.47 16.82 -4.64
N ALA A 45 -37.20 17.93 -4.62
CA ALA A 45 -36.79 19.17 -4.00
C ALA A 45 -36.68 19.06 -2.47
N ALA A 46 -37.62 18.36 -1.81
CA ALA A 46 -37.55 18.09 -0.38
C ALA A 46 -36.38 17.15 -0.01
N ASN A 47 -36.10 16.14 -0.81
CA ASN A 47 -34.94 15.28 -0.59
C ASN A 47 -33.60 15.97 -0.93
N THR A 48 -33.56 16.90 -1.88
CA THR A 48 -32.38 17.70 -2.19
C THR A 48 -32.14 18.77 -1.12
N ILE A 49 -33.23 19.37 -0.56
CA ILE A 49 -33.14 20.32 0.54
C ILE A 49 -32.79 19.58 1.86
N ASN A 50 -33.29 18.38 2.10
CA ASN A 50 -32.88 17.57 3.24
C ASN A 50 -31.43 17.05 3.14
N LYS A 51 -30.88 16.81 1.94
CA LYS A 51 -29.44 16.57 1.74
C LYS A 51 -28.59 17.84 1.88
N ALA A 52 -29.12 19.01 1.56
CA ALA A 52 -28.43 20.30 1.69
C ALA A 52 -28.48 20.89 3.11
N THR A 53 -29.37 20.41 3.97
CA THR A 53 -29.46 20.73 5.40
C THR A 53 -28.90 19.58 6.25
N ALA A 54 -27.87 18.86 5.79
CA ALA A 54 -27.01 18.12 6.71
C ALA A 54 -26.55 19.15 7.75
N SER A 55 -27.12 19.09 8.95
CA SER A 55 -26.86 20.04 10.04
C SER A 55 -25.35 20.07 10.24
N VAL A 56 -24.74 21.26 10.18
CA VAL A 56 -23.34 21.44 10.57
C VAL A 56 -23.27 20.95 12.01
N LYS A 57 -22.71 19.73 12.22
CA LYS A 57 -22.53 19.17 13.55
C LYS A 57 -21.65 20.12 14.36
N THR A 58 -22.03 20.37 15.57
CA THR A 58 -21.19 21.12 16.51
C THR A 58 -19.89 20.38 16.74
N LEU A 59 -18.88 21.08 17.22
CA LEU A 59 -17.60 20.47 17.62
C LEU A 59 -17.82 19.29 18.58
N GLU A 60 -18.66 19.46 19.59
CA GLU A 60 -18.93 18.44 20.60
C GLU A 60 -19.69 17.24 20.03
N GLU A 61 -20.67 17.43 19.14
CA GLU A 61 -21.36 16.34 18.47
C GLU A 61 -20.42 15.53 17.56
N SER A 62 -19.56 16.21 16.78
CA SER A 62 -18.58 15.55 15.92
C SER A 62 -17.54 14.77 16.73
N LYS A 63 -17.04 15.36 17.81
CA LYS A 63 -16.11 14.71 18.74
C LYS A 63 -16.74 13.47 19.41
N ALA A 64 -18.00 13.61 19.91
CA ALA A 64 -18.70 12.51 20.55
C ALA A 64 -18.90 11.31 19.61
N LEU A 65 -19.21 11.55 18.33
CA LEU A 65 -19.35 10.50 17.32
C LEU A 65 -18.04 9.76 17.04
N LEU A 66 -16.92 10.48 16.97
CA LEU A 66 -15.60 9.89 16.74
C LEU A 66 -15.16 8.99 17.91
N LEU A 67 -15.54 9.35 19.14
CA LEU A 67 -15.24 8.60 20.37
C LEU A 67 -16.22 7.44 20.61
N ALA A 68 -17.41 7.48 20.03
CA ALA A 68 -18.47 6.51 20.29
C ALA A 68 -18.04 5.08 19.92
N LYS A 69 -18.51 4.11 20.72
CA LYS A 69 -18.41 2.69 20.34
C LYS A 69 -19.28 2.44 19.11
N TRP A 70 -18.74 1.70 18.16
CA TRP A 70 -19.51 1.31 16.98
C TRP A 70 -20.71 0.46 17.35
N GLN A 71 -21.85 0.78 16.78
CA GLN A 71 -23.13 0.15 17.00
C GLN A 71 -23.66 -0.48 15.71
N GLY A 72 -24.79 -1.18 15.79
CA GLY A 72 -25.46 -1.76 14.64
C GLY A 72 -25.09 -3.22 14.38
N PRO A 73 -25.34 -3.73 13.16
CA PRO A 73 -25.11 -5.11 12.80
C PRO A 73 -23.60 -5.45 12.81
N PHE A 74 -23.29 -6.73 12.65
CA PHE A 74 -21.91 -7.22 12.54
C PHE A 74 -21.00 -6.83 13.72
N GLN A 75 -21.56 -6.80 14.94
CA GLN A 75 -20.88 -6.38 16.19
C GLN A 75 -20.46 -4.89 16.18
N GLY A 76 -21.18 -4.06 15.43
CA GLY A 76 -20.91 -2.65 15.25
C GLY A 76 -19.98 -2.35 14.07
N VAL A 77 -20.31 -1.30 13.33
CA VAL A 77 -19.58 -0.82 12.15
C VAL A 77 -19.26 0.67 12.27
N PRO A 78 -18.19 1.17 11.61
CA PRO A 78 -17.86 2.59 11.61
C PRO A 78 -18.98 3.42 10.94
N VAL A 79 -19.34 4.55 11.52
CA VAL A 79 -20.34 5.48 10.97
C VAL A 79 -19.70 6.48 10.00
N PHE A 80 -19.09 5.96 8.91
CA PHE A 80 -18.31 6.74 7.96
C PHE A 80 -19.04 7.91 7.32
N ASP A 81 -20.36 7.82 7.18
CA ASP A 81 -21.23 8.83 6.59
C ASP A 81 -21.59 9.97 7.56
N GLN A 82 -21.31 9.81 8.86
CA GLN A 82 -21.73 10.74 9.90
C GLN A 82 -20.59 11.55 10.52
N VAL A 83 -19.33 11.07 10.41
CA VAL A 83 -18.18 11.74 11.02
C VAL A 83 -17.69 12.90 10.17
N THR A 84 -17.16 13.94 10.83
CA THR A 84 -16.60 15.14 10.18
C THR A 84 -15.23 15.48 10.75
N LEU A 85 -14.45 16.28 10.03
CA LEU A 85 -13.11 16.71 10.45
C LEU A 85 -13.10 17.64 11.67
N VAL A 86 -14.20 18.37 11.90
CA VAL A 86 -14.30 19.41 12.94
C VAL A 86 -13.94 18.89 14.33
N GLY A 87 -14.38 17.67 14.68
CA GLY A 87 -14.13 17.05 15.98
C GLY A 87 -12.84 16.22 16.06
N LEU A 88 -12.08 16.06 14.97
CA LEU A 88 -11.00 15.06 14.89
C LEU A 88 -9.84 15.36 15.83
N VAL A 89 -9.33 16.60 15.86
CA VAL A 89 -8.20 16.97 16.74
C VAL A 89 -8.57 16.78 18.23
N PRO A 90 -9.67 17.38 18.74
CA PRO A 90 -10.00 17.21 20.16
C PRO A 90 -10.41 15.79 20.53
N ALA A 91 -11.00 15.00 19.60
CA ALA A 91 -11.25 13.59 19.85
C ALA A 91 -9.96 12.78 19.96
N MET A 92 -8.98 13.02 19.07
CA MET A 92 -7.68 12.38 19.10
C MET A 92 -6.92 12.71 20.40
N GLU A 93 -6.89 13.99 20.80
CA GLU A 93 -6.24 14.43 22.05
C GLU A 93 -6.88 13.81 23.29
N GLN A 94 -8.22 13.76 23.34
CA GLN A 94 -8.92 13.11 24.45
C GLN A 94 -8.63 11.60 24.49
N ALA A 95 -8.62 10.91 23.36
CA ALA A 95 -8.34 9.48 23.31
C ALA A 95 -6.85 9.16 23.66
N MET A 96 -5.92 10.02 23.26
CA MET A 96 -4.52 9.90 23.65
C MET A 96 -4.36 10.09 25.18
N ALA A 97 -5.01 11.09 25.76
CA ALA A 97 -4.98 11.34 27.20
C ALA A 97 -5.59 10.17 28.00
N ALA A 98 -6.73 9.62 27.53
CA ALA A 98 -7.35 8.45 28.13
C ALA A 98 -6.43 7.23 28.09
N ASN A 99 -5.79 6.98 26.94
CA ASN A 99 -4.86 5.86 26.81
C ASN A 99 -3.61 6.02 27.68
N LEU A 100 -3.06 7.23 27.81
CA LEU A 100 -1.94 7.48 28.76
C LEU A 100 -2.36 7.18 30.20
N ALA A 101 -3.58 7.55 30.61
CA ALA A 101 -4.10 7.23 31.94
C ALA A 101 -4.27 5.71 32.14
N GLU A 102 -4.74 4.95 31.14
CA GLU A 102 -4.79 3.49 31.19
C GLU A 102 -3.39 2.88 31.36
N ILE A 103 -2.40 3.38 30.62
CA ILE A 103 -1.00 2.96 30.72
C ILE A 103 -0.42 3.28 32.09
N ASP A 104 -0.71 4.45 32.66
CA ASP A 104 -0.25 4.85 33.98
C ASP A 104 -0.81 3.97 35.11
N LEU A 105 -2.07 3.51 34.98
CA LEU A 105 -2.65 2.52 35.90
C LEU A 105 -1.85 1.20 35.89
N ILE A 106 -1.45 0.73 34.73
CA ILE A 106 -0.63 -0.49 34.59
C ILE A 106 0.77 -0.23 35.17
N ALA A 107 1.43 0.84 34.77
CA ALA A 107 2.78 1.17 35.17
C ALA A 107 2.94 1.35 36.70
N ASN A 108 1.92 1.92 37.36
CA ASN A 108 1.90 2.17 38.80
C ASN A 108 1.17 1.09 39.63
N ASN A 109 0.79 -0.06 39.03
CA ASN A 109 0.19 -1.13 39.76
C ASN A 109 1.16 -1.68 40.84
N SER A 110 0.74 -1.66 42.10
CA SER A 110 1.57 -2.10 43.25
C SER A 110 1.73 -3.62 43.36
N GLN A 111 0.90 -4.40 42.66
CA GLN A 111 1.01 -5.85 42.65
C GLN A 111 2.23 -6.29 41.81
N ALA A 112 2.82 -7.42 42.17
CA ALA A 112 3.89 -8.02 41.37
C ALA A 112 3.47 -8.19 39.90
N PRO A 113 4.35 -7.87 38.94
CA PRO A 113 4.04 -8.03 37.51
C PRO A 113 3.73 -9.49 37.15
N THR A 114 2.61 -9.68 36.45
CA THR A 114 2.20 -10.98 35.90
C THR A 114 1.80 -10.79 34.44
N PHE A 115 1.66 -11.89 33.71
CA PHE A 115 1.12 -11.89 32.34
C PHE A 115 -0.22 -11.15 32.28
N GLU A 116 -1.15 -11.44 33.23
CA GLU A 116 -2.49 -10.84 33.24
C GLU A 116 -2.49 -9.35 33.59
N ASN A 117 -1.79 -8.94 34.67
CA ASN A 117 -1.86 -7.56 35.15
C ASN A 117 -0.89 -6.59 34.43
N THR A 118 -0.14 -7.10 33.44
CA THR A 118 0.81 -6.30 32.66
C THR A 118 0.56 -6.47 31.16
N ILE A 119 0.77 -7.67 30.59
CA ILE A 119 0.69 -7.88 29.14
C ILE A 119 -0.77 -7.86 28.67
N VAL A 120 -1.63 -8.64 29.31
CA VAL A 120 -3.08 -8.67 28.99
C VAL A 120 -3.74 -7.35 29.32
N ALA A 121 -3.32 -6.68 30.40
CA ALA A 121 -3.81 -5.32 30.71
C ALA A 121 -3.50 -4.32 29.58
N MET A 122 -2.31 -4.39 28.95
CA MET A 122 -1.95 -3.57 27.79
C MET A 122 -2.81 -3.85 26.57
N GLU A 123 -3.17 -5.12 26.30
CA GLU A 123 -4.07 -5.48 25.19
C GLU A 123 -5.49 -4.86 25.32
N LYS A 124 -5.85 -4.41 26.51
CA LYS A 124 -7.14 -3.72 26.81
C LYS A 124 -7.11 -2.22 26.56
N THR A 125 -5.94 -1.61 26.43
CA THR A 125 -5.76 -0.15 26.36
C THR A 125 -5.98 0.40 24.94
N GLY A 126 -6.21 1.71 24.82
CA GLY A 126 -6.21 2.46 23.57
C GLY A 126 -7.37 2.18 22.61
N ARG A 127 -8.47 1.60 23.06
CA ARG A 127 -9.61 1.22 22.19
C ARG A 127 -10.27 2.38 21.50
N ASP A 128 -10.45 3.48 22.21
CA ASP A 128 -11.06 4.69 21.66
C ASP A 128 -10.14 5.28 20.60
N LEU A 129 -8.85 5.34 20.88
CA LEU A 129 -7.84 5.82 19.98
C LEU A 129 -7.80 4.98 18.68
N ASN A 130 -7.85 3.65 18.77
CA ASN A 130 -7.87 2.75 17.62
C ASN A 130 -9.09 2.99 16.71
N ARG A 131 -10.29 3.27 17.29
CA ARG A 131 -11.47 3.63 16.50
C ARG A 131 -11.28 4.95 15.74
N ILE A 132 -10.70 5.96 16.38
CA ILE A 132 -10.43 7.25 15.75
C ILE A 132 -9.39 7.09 14.63
N PHE A 133 -8.36 6.25 14.82
CA PHE A 133 -7.38 5.96 13.77
C PHE A 133 -8.00 5.34 12.52
N THR A 134 -9.10 4.59 12.63
CA THR A 134 -9.86 4.10 11.47
C THR A 134 -10.39 5.28 10.64
N TYR A 135 -11.05 6.25 11.25
CA TYR A 135 -11.54 7.45 10.55
C TYR A 135 -10.40 8.32 10.02
N TYR A 136 -9.36 8.54 10.83
CA TYR A 136 -8.14 9.25 10.41
C TYR A 136 -7.51 8.59 9.18
N GLY A 137 -7.47 7.26 9.14
CA GLY A 137 -6.95 6.48 8.01
C GLY A 137 -7.73 6.72 6.72
N ILE A 138 -9.06 6.77 6.80
CA ILE A 138 -9.94 7.08 5.65
C ILE A 138 -9.66 8.50 5.12
N TRP A 139 -9.58 9.51 5.99
CA TRP A 139 -9.26 10.87 5.55
C TRP A 139 -7.84 10.96 4.99
N ARG A 140 -6.88 10.22 5.53
CA ARG A 140 -5.51 10.20 5.02
C ARG A 140 -5.38 9.55 3.64
N ALA A 141 -6.11 8.46 3.39
CA ALA A 141 -5.89 7.63 2.22
C ALA A 141 -6.99 7.73 1.15
N ASN A 142 -8.26 7.89 1.57
CA ASN A 142 -9.40 7.79 0.67
C ASN A 142 -10.13 9.13 0.43
N LYS A 143 -10.00 10.09 1.35
CA LYS A 143 -10.73 11.38 1.33
C LYS A 143 -9.84 12.55 1.75
N SER A 144 -8.59 12.60 1.29
CA SER A 144 -7.67 13.69 1.65
C SER A 144 -8.16 15.04 1.10
N SER A 145 -7.97 16.09 1.91
CA SER A 145 -8.31 17.47 1.57
C SER A 145 -7.24 18.41 2.12
N SER A 146 -7.22 19.66 1.65
CA SER A 146 -6.34 20.69 2.21
C SER A 146 -6.59 20.93 3.70
N GLU A 147 -7.85 20.82 4.15
CA GLU A 147 -8.21 20.92 5.55
C GLU A 147 -7.63 19.75 6.37
N PHE A 148 -7.80 18.51 5.88
CA PHE A 148 -7.24 17.34 6.55
C PHE A 148 -5.70 17.40 6.62
N ARG A 149 -5.02 17.84 5.57
CA ARG A 149 -3.55 17.97 5.58
C ARG A 149 -3.05 18.95 6.66
N LYS A 150 -3.79 20.03 6.95
CA LYS A 150 -3.49 20.93 8.08
C LYS A 150 -3.63 20.20 9.42
N ILE A 151 -4.72 19.45 9.60
CA ILE A 151 -4.94 18.61 10.79
C ILE A 151 -3.84 17.56 10.94
N GLN A 152 -3.45 16.91 9.85
CA GLN A 152 -2.36 15.92 9.84
C GLN A 152 -1.04 16.54 10.31
N THR A 153 -0.70 17.74 9.83
CA THR A 153 0.50 18.47 10.23
C THR A 153 0.45 18.84 11.71
N GLU A 154 -0.70 19.24 12.24
CA GLU A 154 -0.91 19.55 13.65
C GLU A 154 -0.77 18.31 14.55
N LEU A 155 -1.37 17.18 14.15
CA LEU A 155 -1.40 15.96 14.94
C LEU A 155 -0.08 15.19 14.93
N ALA A 156 0.73 15.29 13.88
CA ALA A 156 1.95 14.49 13.72
C ALA A 156 2.92 14.61 14.92
N PRO A 157 3.30 15.81 15.40
CA PRO A 157 4.17 15.94 16.57
C PRO A 157 3.51 15.45 17.86
N LYS A 158 2.19 15.64 18.02
CA LYS A 158 1.43 15.17 19.19
C LYS A 158 1.42 13.64 19.27
N LEU A 159 1.18 12.97 18.14
CA LEU A 159 1.23 11.50 18.03
C LEU A 159 2.62 10.94 18.29
N SER A 160 3.66 11.62 17.80
CA SER A 160 5.06 11.22 18.05
C SER A 160 5.40 11.32 19.53
N THR A 161 5.04 12.43 20.20
CA THR A 161 5.23 12.61 21.63
C THR A 161 4.46 11.57 22.43
N PHE A 162 3.18 11.33 22.10
CA PHE A 162 2.35 10.33 22.74
C PHE A 162 3.00 8.93 22.67
N SER A 163 3.43 8.50 21.49
CA SER A 163 4.10 7.21 21.30
C SER A 163 5.39 7.10 22.12
N SER A 164 6.21 8.15 22.11
CA SER A 164 7.46 8.18 22.87
C SER A 164 7.21 8.13 24.38
N THR A 165 6.17 8.81 24.87
CA THR A 165 5.78 8.79 26.29
C THR A 165 5.49 7.37 26.77
N ILE A 166 4.77 6.58 25.98
CA ILE A 166 4.47 5.17 26.32
C ILE A 166 5.74 4.33 26.24
N LYS A 167 6.46 4.39 25.10
CA LYS A 167 7.63 3.54 24.83
C LYS A 167 8.79 3.77 25.79
N GLN A 168 8.95 5.01 26.28
CA GLN A 168 10.03 5.37 27.22
C GLN A 168 9.58 5.35 28.69
N ASN A 169 8.35 4.90 28.99
CA ASN A 169 7.88 4.76 30.36
C ASN A 169 8.64 3.65 31.09
N LYS A 170 9.57 4.06 31.94
CA LYS A 170 10.45 3.12 32.66
C LYS A 170 9.67 2.16 33.55
N LYS A 171 8.68 2.64 34.32
CA LYS A 171 7.89 1.79 35.22
C LYS A 171 7.13 0.70 34.45
N LEU A 172 6.53 1.08 33.29
CA LEU A 172 5.86 0.12 32.43
C LEU A 172 6.84 -0.91 31.88
N PHE A 173 8.00 -0.46 31.39
CA PHE A 173 9.03 -1.36 30.86
C PHE A 173 9.62 -2.29 31.93
N ASP A 174 9.84 -1.79 33.16
CA ASP A 174 10.28 -2.64 34.28
C ASP A 174 9.28 -3.79 34.55
N ARG A 175 7.97 -3.52 34.47
CA ARG A 175 6.94 -4.54 34.60
C ARG A 175 6.95 -5.54 33.44
N ILE A 176 7.02 -5.04 32.19
CA ILE A 176 7.13 -5.90 30.99
C ILE A 176 8.36 -6.79 31.07
N SER A 177 9.51 -6.23 31.47
CA SER A 177 10.77 -6.94 31.60
C SER A 177 10.71 -8.00 32.72
N ALA A 178 10.06 -7.69 33.84
CA ALA A 178 9.84 -8.64 34.91
C ALA A 178 9.01 -9.84 34.47
N VAL A 179 7.92 -9.61 33.70
CA VAL A 179 7.13 -10.70 33.12
C VAL A 179 7.95 -11.52 32.13
N TYR A 180 8.65 -10.84 31.20
CA TYR A 180 9.47 -11.52 30.18
C TYR A 180 10.51 -12.46 30.77
N ASN A 181 11.14 -12.08 31.90
CA ASN A 181 12.17 -12.85 32.58
C ASN A 181 11.62 -13.82 33.64
N SER A 182 10.30 -13.91 33.81
CA SER A 182 9.68 -14.75 34.84
C SER A 182 9.57 -16.21 34.43
N ASP A 183 9.45 -17.09 35.43
CA ASP A 183 9.13 -18.49 35.19
C ASP A 183 7.69 -18.72 34.70
N GLU A 184 6.77 -17.75 34.94
CA GLU A 184 5.41 -17.77 34.45
C GLU A 184 5.37 -17.91 32.93
N VAL A 185 6.23 -17.17 32.20
CA VAL A 185 6.25 -17.20 30.71
C VAL A 185 6.54 -18.60 30.19
N LYS A 186 7.38 -19.39 30.85
CA LYS A 186 7.77 -20.73 30.40
C LYS A 186 6.62 -21.73 30.36
N VAL A 187 5.55 -21.49 31.12
CA VAL A 187 4.38 -22.37 31.21
C VAL A 187 3.18 -21.85 30.43
N LEU A 188 3.27 -20.65 29.83
CA LEU A 188 2.24 -20.10 28.94
C LEU A 188 2.19 -20.88 27.62
N SER A 189 1.05 -20.79 26.93
CA SER A 189 0.94 -21.30 25.56
C SER A 189 1.93 -20.59 24.61
N PRO A 190 2.37 -21.23 23.51
CA PRO A 190 3.31 -20.62 22.56
C PRO A 190 2.86 -19.24 22.06
N ALA A 191 1.57 -19.04 21.77
CA ALA A 191 1.02 -17.76 21.33
C ALA A 191 1.15 -16.68 22.43
N LYS A 192 0.93 -17.01 23.70
CA LYS A 192 1.10 -16.09 24.83
C LYS A 192 2.59 -15.77 25.07
N GLN A 193 3.47 -16.77 24.95
CA GLN A 193 4.91 -16.53 25.00
C GLN A 193 5.36 -15.59 23.89
N ARG A 194 4.82 -15.77 22.67
CA ARG A 194 5.08 -14.88 21.53
C ARG A 194 4.57 -13.46 21.79
N LEU A 195 3.39 -13.31 22.38
CA LEU A 195 2.85 -11.99 22.75
C LEU A 195 3.78 -11.27 23.73
N VAL A 196 4.28 -11.95 24.76
CA VAL A 196 5.25 -11.38 25.71
C VAL A 196 6.53 -10.96 24.99
N LEU A 197 7.08 -11.81 24.13
CA LEU A 197 8.28 -11.53 23.35
C LEU A 197 8.09 -10.28 22.44
N LEU A 198 6.98 -10.22 21.69
CA LEU A 198 6.69 -9.09 20.81
C LEU A 198 6.51 -7.79 21.60
N THR A 199 5.85 -7.85 22.75
CA THR A 199 5.67 -6.71 23.63
C THR A 199 7.01 -6.22 24.17
N TYR A 200 7.82 -7.11 24.74
CA TYR A 200 9.16 -6.77 25.26
C TYR A 200 10.05 -6.17 24.16
N ASN A 201 10.14 -6.80 22.99
CA ASN A 201 10.93 -6.31 21.86
C ASN A 201 10.47 -4.94 21.37
N SER A 202 9.16 -4.67 21.35
CA SER A 202 8.64 -3.38 20.91
C SER A 202 9.03 -2.22 21.82
N PHE A 203 9.36 -2.46 23.07
CA PHE A 203 9.84 -1.45 24.02
C PHE A 203 11.37 -1.36 24.02
N SER A 204 12.07 -2.48 24.15
CA SER A 204 13.54 -2.50 24.22
C SER A 204 14.18 -1.91 22.97
N ARG A 205 13.62 -2.19 21.79
CA ARG A 205 14.11 -1.69 20.51
C ARG A 205 13.76 -0.21 20.23
N ASP A 206 12.81 0.36 20.97
CA ASP A 206 12.41 1.77 20.89
C ASP A 206 13.02 2.63 22.03
N GLY A 207 14.07 2.14 22.68
CA GLY A 207 14.89 2.90 23.63
C GLY A 207 14.42 2.89 25.08
N ALA A 208 13.54 1.96 25.46
CA ALA A 208 13.11 1.83 26.86
C ALA A 208 14.28 1.54 27.83
N THR A 209 15.31 0.85 27.34
CA THR A 209 16.53 0.48 28.12
C THR A 209 17.55 1.60 28.26
N LEU A 210 17.42 2.71 27.51
CA LEU A 210 18.36 3.81 27.52
C LEU A 210 18.33 4.58 28.86
N ASN A 211 19.48 5.14 29.24
CA ASN A 211 19.53 6.11 30.30
C ASN A 211 18.92 7.46 29.92
N ASP A 212 18.71 8.39 30.85
CA ASP A 212 17.98 9.63 30.58
C ASP A 212 18.67 10.54 29.56
N SER A 213 20.02 10.59 29.56
CA SER A 213 20.79 11.34 28.55
C SER A 213 20.57 10.81 27.16
N ASP A 214 20.69 9.49 27.00
CA ASP A 214 20.53 8.82 25.69
C ASP A 214 19.06 8.84 25.20
N LYS A 215 18.07 8.76 26.12
CA LYS A 215 16.66 8.98 25.81
C LYS A 215 16.41 10.37 25.24
N ALA A 216 17.01 11.41 25.88
CA ALA A 216 16.88 12.79 25.38
C ALA A 216 17.50 12.94 23.97
N ARG A 217 18.67 12.32 23.73
CA ARG A 217 19.31 12.33 22.41
C ARG A 217 18.50 11.55 21.37
N TYR A 218 18.03 10.36 21.71
CA TYR A 218 17.16 9.53 20.87
C TYR A 218 15.88 10.28 20.43
N ALA A 219 15.23 10.99 21.35
CA ALA A 219 14.05 11.78 21.03
C ALA A 219 14.36 12.92 20.05
N LYS A 220 15.49 13.65 20.23
CA LYS A 220 15.93 14.70 19.30
C LYS A 220 16.23 14.13 17.90
N ILE A 221 16.88 12.96 17.83
CA ILE A 221 17.15 12.28 16.55
C ILE A 221 15.85 11.96 15.85
N ASN A 222 14.87 11.35 16.53
CA ASN A 222 13.58 11.01 15.95
C ASN A 222 12.82 12.23 15.43
N GLN A 223 12.84 13.33 16.18
CA GLN A 223 12.22 14.59 15.77
C GLN A 223 12.89 15.14 14.49
N ARG A 224 14.23 15.13 14.44
CA ARG A 224 14.97 15.60 13.26
C ARG A 224 14.75 14.71 12.06
N LEU A 225 14.74 13.38 12.23
CA LEU A 225 14.43 12.43 11.17
C LEU A 225 13.03 12.68 10.57
N ALA A 226 12.02 12.92 11.40
CA ALA A 226 10.66 13.21 10.92
C ALA A 226 10.61 14.48 10.05
N GLN A 227 11.37 15.54 10.42
CA GLN A 227 11.47 16.76 9.63
C GLN A 227 12.16 16.52 8.28
N LEU A 228 13.28 15.79 8.28
CA LEU A 228 14.06 15.50 7.07
C LEU A 228 13.27 14.60 6.10
N GLN A 229 12.59 13.58 6.62
CA GLN A 229 11.75 12.68 5.81
C GLN A 229 10.58 13.43 5.14
N THR A 230 9.97 14.36 5.86
CA THR A 230 8.92 15.22 5.29
C THR A 230 9.50 16.13 4.21
N LYS A 231 10.65 16.76 4.45
CA LYS A 231 11.32 17.62 3.48
C LYS A 231 11.72 16.84 2.23
N PHE A 232 12.28 15.64 2.40
CA PHE A 232 12.64 14.74 1.30
C PHE A 232 11.45 14.47 0.38
N GLY A 233 10.31 14.07 0.94
CA GLY A 233 9.12 13.79 0.16
C GLY A 233 8.57 15.02 -0.57
N ASN A 234 8.60 16.19 0.08
CA ASN A 234 8.15 17.44 -0.53
C ASN A 234 9.06 17.88 -1.68
N ASN A 235 10.37 17.67 -1.58
CA ASN A 235 11.32 17.99 -2.65
C ASN A 235 11.07 17.11 -3.90
N VAL A 236 10.87 15.80 -3.72
CA VAL A 236 10.54 14.90 -4.84
C VAL A 236 9.23 15.33 -5.50
N LEU A 237 8.22 15.69 -4.71
CA LEU A 237 6.93 16.16 -5.24
C LEU A 237 7.09 17.47 -6.02
N ALA A 238 7.92 18.39 -5.55
CA ALA A 238 8.19 19.64 -6.25
C ALA A 238 8.80 19.39 -7.64
N ASP A 239 9.74 18.45 -7.74
CA ASP A 239 10.33 18.05 -9.02
C ASP A 239 9.32 17.32 -9.93
N GLU A 240 8.41 16.54 -9.36
CA GLU A 240 7.31 15.92 -10.13
C GLU A 240 6.38 16.97 -10.75
N GLU A 241 6.16 18.08 -10.06
CA GLU A 241 5.29 19.17 -10.53
C GLU A 241 6.01 20.15 -11.48
N SER A 242 7.34 20.30 -11.38
CA SER A 242 8.11 21.34 -12.06
C SER A 242 8.64 20.93 -13.43
N TYR A 243 9.04 19.68 -13.63
CA TYR A 243 9.73 19.19 -14.85
C TYR A 243 8.76 18.55 -15.85
N VAL A 244 7.72 19.28 -16.26
CA VAL A 244 6.75 18.83 -17.27
C VAL A 244 7.29 19.09 -18.67
N VAL A 245 7.13 18.13 -19.58
CA VAL A 245 7.49 18.26 -21.01
C VAL A 245 6.20 18.47 -21.80
N TYR A 246 6.07 19.65 -22.44
CA TYR A 246 4.93 19.97 -23.31
C TYR A 246 5.25 19.59 -24.75
N LEU A 247 4.32 18.92 -25.41
CA LEU A 247 4.46 18.43 -26.78
C LEU A 247 3.47 19.13 -27.70
N THR A 248 3.88 19.35 -28.95
CA THR A 248 2.96 19.72 -30.03
C THR A 248 2.32 18.45 -30.63
N LYS A 249 1.30 18.65 -31.48
CA LYS A 249 0.62 17.55 -32.17
C LYS A 249 1.57 16.73 -33.07
N GLU A 250 2.56 17.35 -33.66
CA GLU A 250 3.56 16.70 -34.54
C GLU A 250 4.50 15.77 -33.76
N GLN A 251 4.61 15.97 -32.44
CA GLN A 251 5.51 15.21 -31.54
C GLN A 251 4.83 13.99 -30.88
N LEU A 252 3.60 13.68 -31.28
CA LEU A 252 2.83 12.57 -30.70
C LEU A 252 3.11 11.22 -31.39
N GLY A 253 4.10 11.15 -32.29
CA GLY A 253 4.40 9.95 -33.04
C GLY A 253 4.54 8.69 -32.18
N GLY A 254 3.82 7.62 -32.51
CA GLY A 254 3.83 6.33 -31.84
C GLY A 254 2.96 6.21 -30.59
N LEU A 255 2.45 7.33 -30.03
CA LEU A 255 1.63 7.30 -28.83
C LEU A 255 0.21 6.75 -29.11
N PRO A 256 -0.28 5.78 -28.34
CA PRO A 256 -1.68 5.37 -28.38
C PRO A 256 -2.65 6.51 -28.04
N GLU A 257 -3.85 6.49 -28.61
CA GLU A 257 -4.88 7.53 -28.41
C GLU A 257 -5.21 7.73 -26.92
N SER A 258 -5.25 6.66 -26.13
CA SER A 258 -5.50 6.77 -24.69
C SER A 258 -4.43 7.58 -23.95
N ILE A 259 -3.17 7.49 -24.35
CA ILE A 259 -2.06 8.25 -23.77
C ILE A 259 -2.12 9.71 -24.25
N VAL A 260 -2.44 9.93 -25.52
CA VAL A 260 -2.64 11.28 -26.08
C VAL A 260 -3.74 12.03 -25.33
N ASN A 261 -4.87 11.38 -25.06
CA ASN A 261 -5.98 11.97 -24.33
C ASN A 261 -5.62 12.31 -22.87
N VAL A 262 -4.86 11.46 -22.20
CA VAL A 262 -4.35 11.75 -20.83
C VAL A 262 -3.37 12.93 -20.86
N ALA A 263 -2.49 12.97 -21.84
CA ALA A 263 -1.52 14.08 -21.98
C ALA A 263 -2.22 15.41 -22.31
N ALA A 264 -3.27 15.41 -23.15
CA ALA A 264 -4.08 16.60 -23.43
C ALA A 264 -4.79 17.11 -22.16
N ALA A 265 -5.45 16.22 -21.41
CA ALA A 265 -6.10 16.59 -20.16
C ALA A 265 -5.09 17.15 -19.13
N ALA A 266 -3.89 16.57 -19.05
CA ALA A 266 -2.84 17.05 -18.16
C ALA A 266 -2.29 18.44 -18.57
N ALA A 267 -2.30 18.77 -19.87
CA ALA A 267 -1.97 20.11 -20.37
C ALA A 267 -3.07 21.11 -20.05
N ASP A 268 -4.33 20.76 -20.29
CA ASP A 268 -5.49 21.60 -19.96
C ASP A 268 -5.55 21.97 -18.47
N GLU A 269 -5.26 21.02 -17.57
CA GLU A 269 -5.18 21.24 -16.12
C GLU A 269 -4.07 22.24 -15.71
N ARG A 270 -3.11 22.50 -16.61
CA ARG A 270 -1.95 23.40 -16.43
C ARG A 270 -2.02 24.67 -17.25
N ASP A 271 -3.21 25.01 -17.78
CA ASP A 271 -3.45 26.18 -18.63
C ASP A 271 -2.67 26.19 -19.97
N HIS A 272 -2.32 24.97 -20.49
CA HIS A 272 -1.65 24.74 -21.77
C HIS A 272 -2.60 24.10 -22.81
N GLN A 273 -3.73 24.75 -23.10
CA GLN A 273 -4.74 24.26 -24.05
C GLN A 273 -4.16 24.12 -25.47
N GLY A 274 -4.39 22.93 -26.04
CA GLY A 274 -3.92 22.60 -27.40
C GLY A 274 -2.53 21.98 -27.46
N GLU A 275 -1.85 21.85 -26.33
CA GLU A 275 -0.61 21.10 -26.14
C GLU A 275 -0.89 19.76 -25.44
N TYR A 276 0.16 18.96 -25.21
CA TYR A 276 0.09 17.66 -24.56
C TYR A 276 1.19 17.58 -23.49
N ALA A 277 0.84 17.39 -22.23
CA ALA A 277 1.79 17.42 -21.13
C ALA A 277 2.22 16.01 -20.72
N ILE A 278 3.53 15.74 -20.77
CA ILE A 278 4.15 14.57 -20.16
C ILE A 278 4.66 15.01 -18.80
N THR A 279 3.94 14.61 -17.76
CA THR A 279 4.29 14.96 -16.38
C THR A 279 5.45 14.12 -15.88
N ASN A 280 6.19 14.62 -14.87
CA ASN A 280 7.36 13.93 -14.33
C ASN A 280 7.02 12.81 -13.34
N THR A 281 5.92 12.10 -13.61
CA THR A 281 5.44 10.95 -12.84
C THR A 281 5.71 9.64 -13.58
N ARG A 282 5.78 8.51 -12.85
CA ARG A 282 6.01 7.21 -13.48
C ARG A 282 4.89 6.83 -14.46
N SER A 283 3.63 7.10 -14.10
CA SER A 283 2.46 6.82 -14.93
C SER A 283 2.43 7.59 -16.25
N SER A 284 3.14 8.71 -16.35
CA SER A 284 3.28 9.49 -17.59
C SER A 284 4.58 9.12 -18.33
N MET A 285 5.70 8.97 -17.61
CA MET A 285 7.01 8.68 -18.19
C MET A 285 7.06 7.27 -18.82
N ASP A 286 6.65 6.22 -18.11
CA ASP A 286 6.78 4.84 -18.59
C ASP A 286 6.06 4.61 -19.94
N PRO A 287 4.77 5.01 -20.12
CA PRO A 287 4.10 4.89 -21.41
C PRO A 287 4.77 5.74 -22.51
N PHE A 288 5.21 6.96 -22.18
CA PHE A 288 5.90 7.82 -23.14
C PHE A 288 7.19 7.16 -23.65
N LEU A 289 8.04 6.64 -22.74
CA LEU A 289 9.28 5.93 -23.14
C LEU A 289 8.99 4.62 -23.90
N THR A 290 7.82 4.02 -23.69
CA THR A 290 7.45 2.77 -24.35
C THR A 290 7.01 2.99 -25.80
N TYR A 291 6.27 4.05 -26.06
CA TYR A 291 5.58 4.20 -27.35
C TYR A 291 6.09 5.33 -28.22
N SER A 292 6.60 6.45 -27.65
CA SER A 292 7.00 7.61 -28.43
C SER A 292 8.13 7.30 -29.41
N THR A 293 7.96 7.67 -30.70
CA THR A 293 9.02 7.60 -31.71
C THR A 293 10.07 8.69 -31.59
N GLU A 294 9.79 9.76 -30.82
CA GLU A 294 10.62 10.93 -30.64
C GLU A 294 11.79 10.65 -29.67
N ARG A 295 12.90 10.08 -30.18
CA ARG A 295 14.04 9.62 -29.36
C ARG A 295 14.63 10.71 -28.49
N THR A 296 14.73 11.94 -29.00
CA THR A 296 15.25 13.09 -28.24
C THR A 296 14.34 13.44 -27.06
N LEU A 297 13.03 13.41 -27.26
CA LEU A 297 12.07 13.64 -26.20
C LEU A 297 12.03 12.48 -25.19
N ARG A 298 12.18 11.22 -25.64
CA ARG A 298 12.38 10.10 -24.70
C ARG A 298 13.57 10.34 -23.77
N LYS A 299 14.72 10.81 -24.33
CA LYS A 299 15.88 11.16 -23.51
C LYS A 299 15.58 12.24 -22.51
N GLN A 300 14.90 13.32 -22.90
CA GLN A 300 14.53 14.43 -22.02
C GLN A 300 13.61 13.98 -20.89
N VAL A 301 12.50 13.27 -21.22
CA VAL A 301 11.57 12.74 -20.22
C VAL A 301 12.26 11.77 -19.26
N TRP A 302 13.14 10.91 -19.78
CA TRP A 302 13.94 10.00 -18.96
C TRP A 302 14.88 10.77 -18.01
N GLN A 303 15.58 11.80 -18.50
CA GLN A 303 16.48 12.62 -17.69
C GLN A 303 15.70 13.29 -16.56
N ASN A 304 14.61 13.99 -16.87
CA ASN A 304 13.76 14.69 -15.89
C ASN A 304 13.28 13.71 -14.79
N TYR A 305 12.85 12.54 -15.20
CA TYR A 305 12.33 11.54 -14.24
C TYR A 305 13.40 11.00 -13.30
N TYR A 306 14.57 10.64 -13.84
CA TYR A 306 15.63 10.01 -13.03
C TYR A 306 16.54 11.02 -12.32
N SER A 307 16.42 12.33 -12.58
CA SER A 307 17.10 13.40 -11.84
C SER A 307 16.29 14.01 -10.70
N ARG A 308 15.08 13.54 -10.43
CA ARG A 308 14.25 14.08 -9.34
C ARG A 308 15.01 13.99 -8.00
N GLY A 309 15.04 15.12 -7.28
CA GLY A 309 15.79 15.27 -6.03
C GLY A 309 17.32 15.32 -6.21
N ASP A 310 17.82 15.45 -7.46
CA ASP A 310 19.25 15.44 -7.82
C ASP A 310 19.55 16.46 -8.93
N ASN A 311 18.94 17.65 -8.84
CA ASN A 311 19.08 18.71 -9.85
C ASN A 311 20.03 19.83 -9.40
N GLY A 312 20.61 19.76 -8.19
CA GLY A 312 21.51 20.77 -7.64
C GLY A 312 20.81 22.10 -7.29
N ASP A 313 19.50 22.06 -7.08
CA ASP A 313 18.64 23.20 -6.77
C ASP A 313 18.13 23.11 -5.31
N ASP A 314 17.13 23.94 -4.97
CA ASP A 314 16.53 23.99 -3.64
C ASP A 314 15.80 22.67 -3.24
N PHE A 315 15.53 21.80 -4.20
CA PHE A 315 14.87 20.50 -4.04
C PHE A 315 15.84 19.32 -4.03
N ASP A 316 17.15 19.59 -4.06
CA ASP A 316 18.17 18.54 -3.97
C ASP A 316 18.11 17.80 -2.62
N ASN A 317 18.12 16.47 -2.67
CA ASN A 317 17.96 15.60 -1.51
C ASN A 317 19.28 14.97 -1.02
N ASN A 318 20.41 15.17 -1.71
CA ASN A 318 21.67 14.49 -1.34
C ASN A 318 22.14 14.84 0.09
N ALA A 319 22.10 16.11 0.46
CA ALA A 319 22.44 16.53 1.83
C ALA A 319 21.46 15.97 2.87
N ILE A 320 20.18 15.89 2.54
CA ILE A 320 19.14 15.32 3.42
C ILE A 320 19.39 13.82 3.64
N ILE A 321 19.73 13.07 2.58
CA ILE A 321 20.07 11.64 2.67
C ILE A 321 21.26 11.43 3.59
N ALA A 322 22.34 12.20 3.41
CA ALA A 322 23.53 12.09 4.23
C ALA A 322 23.22 12.31 5.72
N GLU A 323 22.43 13.33 6.06
CA GLU A 323 22.00 13.59 7.44
C GLU A 323 21.10 12.48 7.99
N ILE A 324 20.14 11.97 7.19
CA ILE A 324 19.26 10.86 7.58
C ILE A 324 20.10 9.62 7.93
N LEU A 325 21.06 9.26 7.08
CA LEU A 325 21.91 8.08 7.30
C LEU A 325 22.76 8.23 8.58
N GLN A 326 23.35 9.40 8.83
CA GLN A 326 24.10 9.68 10.04
C GLN A 326 23.23 9.57 11.29
N LEU A 327 22.05 10.18 11.28
CA LEU A 327 21.12 10.13 12.42
C LEU A 327 20.61 8.71 12.68
N ARG A 328 20.33 7.92 11.64
CA ARG A 328 19.96 6.52 11.77
C ARG A 328 21.08 5.69 12.39
N HIS A 329 22.31 5.89 11.93
CA HIS A 329 23.49 5.21 12.48
C HIS A 329 23.72 5.56 13.95
N GLU A 330 23.71 6.85 14.31
CA GLU A 330 23.82 7.30 15.68
C GLU A 330 22.72 6.72 16.57
N ARG A 331 21.47 6.77 16.12
CA ARG A 331 20.32 6.27 16.87
C ARG A 331 20.45 4.81 17.26
N VAL A 332 20.85 3.95 16.32
CA VAL A 332 20.99 2.52 16.61
C VAL A 332 22.26 2.21 17.38
N GLY A 333 23.29 3.05 17.28
CA GLY A 333 24.46 3.01 18.14
C GLY A 333 24.12 3.23 19.63
N LEU A 334 23.20 4.18 19.94
CA LEU A 334 22.65 4.35 21.30
C LEU A 334 22.00 3.07 21.83
N LEU A 335 21.36 2.28 20.93
CA LEU A 335 20.72 1.01 21.27
C LEU A 335 21.69 -0.17 21.31
N GLY A 336 22.99 0.04 21.05
CA GLY A 336 24.02 -1.00 21.06
C GLY A 336 24.15 -1.82 19.77
N TYR A 337 23.51 -1.41 18.67
CA TYR A 337 23.63 -2.09 17.39
C TYR A 337 24.79 -1.56 16.56
N LYS A 338 25.42 -2.46 15.80
CA LYS A 338 26.55 -2.15 14.92
C LYS A 338 26.19 -1.17 13.80
N ASN A 339 25.00 -1.33 13.22
CA ASN A 339 24.49 -0.49 12.13
C ASN A 339 22.94 -0.56 12.09
N TYR A 340 22.35 0.31 11.28
CA TYR A 340 20.90 0.40 11.16
C TYR A 340 20.26 -0.88 10.60
N ALA A 341 20.89 -1.53 9.63
CA ALA A 341 20.38 -2.75 9.03
C ALA A 341 20.31 -3.91 10.05
N SER A 342 21.33 -4.07 10.91
CA SER A 342 21.33 -5.09 11.98
C SER A 342 20.17 -4.89 12.95
N TRP A 343 19.93 -3.64 13.37
CA TRP A 343 18.75 -3.32 14.19
C TRP A 343 17.45 -3.61 13.46
N ARG A 344 17.37 -3.26 12.16
CA ARG A 344 16.14 -3.36 11.39
C ARG A 344 15.71 -4.80 11.11
N LEU A 345 16.69 -5.70 10.86
CA LEU A 345 16.42 -7.07 10.43
C LEU A 345 16.30 -8.09 11.58
N GLU A 346 16.65 -7.74 12.79
CA GLU A 346 16.59 -8.64 13.94
C GLU A 346 15.21 -9.31 14.13
N ASP A 347 14.14 -8.55 13.93
CA ASP A 347 12.75 -9.01 14.07
C ASP A 347 12.09 -9.42 12.72
N ARG A 348 12.89 -9.62 11.67
CA ARG A 348 12.46 -10.06 10.34
C ARG A 348 12.72 -11.56 10.14
N MET A 349 12.17 -12.15 9.05
CA MET A 349 12.49 -13.54 8.68
C MET A 349 13.97 -13.69 8.30
N ALA A 350 14.54 -12.70 7.61
CA ALA A 350 15.95 -12.71 7.21
C ALA A 350 16.92 -12.69 8.40
N LYS A 351 16.52 -12.14 9.56
CA LYS A 351 17.29 -12.06 10.82
C LYS A 351 18.55 -11.21 10.76
N SER A 352 19.23 -11.13 9.62
CA SER A 352 20.47 -10.36 9.47
C SER A 352 20.63 -9.74 8.08
N PRO A 353 21.40 -8.64 7.95
CA PRO A 353 21.73 -8.05 6.66
C PRO A 353 22.43 -9.02 5.72
N GLU A 354 23.30 -9.89 6.26
CA GLU A 354 24.07 -10.86 5.50
C GLU A 354 23.15 -11.86 4.78
N ASN A 355 22.08 -12.35 5.44
CA ASN A 355 21.11 -13.24 4.84
C ASN A 355 20.32 -12.56 3.71
N ALA A 356 19.90 -11.31 3.92
CA ALA A 356 19.21 -10.55 2.91
C ALA A 356 20.08 -10.23 1.69
N ILE A 357 21.35 -9.85 1.91
CA ILE A 357 22.33 -9.62 0.85
C ILE A 357 22.59 -10.91 0.09
N ALA A 358 22.84 -12.04 0.79
CA ALA A 358 23.10 -13.33 0.17
C ALA A 358 21.96 -13.78 -0.76
N LEU A 359 20.70 -13.57 -0.35
CA LEU A 359 19.56 -13.83 -1.22
C LEU A 359 19.62 -12.97 -2.49
N MET A 360 19.75 -11.65 -2.36
CA MET A 360 19.77 -10.72 -3.49
C MET A 360 20.94 -11.01 -4.44
N GLU A 361 22.13 -11.25 -3.90
CA GLU A 361 23.33 -11.57 -4.68
C GLU A 361 23.27 -12.96 -5.34
N SER A 362 22.46 -13.89 -4.83
CA SER A 362 22.25 -15.20 -5.48
C SER A 362 21.45 -15.10 -6.78
N VAL A 363 20.56 -14.09 -6.89
CA VAL A 363 19.69 -13.85 -8.06
C VAL A 363 20.37 -12.89 -9.07
N TRP A 364 21.18 -11.94 -8.57
CA TRP A 364 21.77 -10.86 -9.35
C TRP A 364 22.50 -11.31 -10.64
N PRO A 365 23.39 -12.34 -10.62
CA PRO A 365 24.12 -12.75 -11.84
C PRO A 365 23.20 -13.27 -12.96
N ALA A 366 22.12 -13.96 -12.60
CA ALA A 366 21.17 -14.44 -13.59
C ALA A 366 20.34 -13.31 -14.18
N ALA A 367 19.98 -12.31 -13.36
CA ALA A 367 19.25 -11.14 -13.81
C ALA A 367 20.08 -10.33 -14.84
N ILE A 368 21.34 -10.00 -14.54
CA ILE A 368 22.18 -9.24 -15.50
C ILE A 368 22.49 -10.05 -16.77
N ALA A 369 22.68 -11.37 -16.69
CA ALA A 369 22.86 -12.21 -17.88
C ALA A 369 21.61 -12.19 -18.78
N ARG A 370 20.40 -12.20 -18.19
CA ARG A 370 19.16 -12.07 -18.95
C ARG A 370 19.03 -10.68 -19.58
N VAL A 371 19.50 -9.60 -18.92
CA VAL A 371 19.55 -8.26 -19.52
C VAL A 371 20.41 -8.24 -20.77
N ASP A 372 21.56 -8.94 -20.78
CA ASP A 372 22.42 -9.02 -21.96
C ASP A 372 21.67 -9.66 -23.14
N GLU A 373 20.88 -10.73 -22.91
CA GLU A 373 20.03 -11.36 -23.92
C GLU A 373 18.93 -10.40 -24.41
N GLU A 374 18.23 -9.73 -23.50
CA GLU A 374 17.16 -8.76 -23.80
C GLU A 374 17.71 -7.57 -24.62
N VAL A 375 18.87 -7.04 -24.26
CA VAL A 375 19.55 -5.95 -24.99
C VAL A 375 19.99 -6.40 -26.38
N ALA A 376 20.46 -7.64 -26.54
CA ALA A 376 20.83 -8.17 -27.85
C ALA A 376 19.60 -8.26 -28.80
N ASP A 377 18.46 -8.73 -28.31
CA ASP A 377 17.20 -8.75 -29.05
C ASP A 377 16.75 -7.34 -29.49
N MET A 378 16.80 -6.39 -28.55
CA MET A 378 16.45 -4.99 -28.81
C MET A 378 17.40 -4.34 -29.83
N LEU A 379 18.70 -4.60 -29.73
CA LEU A 379 19.69 -4.06 -30.63
C LEU A 379 19.51 -4.61 -32.06
N ALA A 380 19.15 -5.89 -32.21
CA ALA A 380 18.84 -6.49 -33.49
C ALA A 380 17.69 -5.79 -34.23
N ILE A 381 16.61 -5.45 -33.49
CA ILE A 381 15.48 -4.67 -34.01
C ILE A 381 15.89 -3.22 -34.28
N GLY A 382 16.55 -2.57 -33.35
CA GLY A 382 16.94 -1.16 -33.45
C GLY A 382 17.92 -0.89 -34.60
N LYS A 383 18.87 -1.80 -34.85
CA LYS A 383 19.75 -1.72 -36.02
C LYS A 383 18.99 -1.81 -37.34
N ARG A 384 18.03 -2.73 -37.41
CA ARG A 384 17.25 -2.96 -38.64
C ARG A 384 16.30 -1.82 -38.95
N GLN A 385 15.64 -1.26 -37.92
CA GLN A 385 14.56 -0.27 -38.11
C GLN A 385 15.07 1.17 -38.06
N ASP A 386 15.95 1.50 -37.11
CA ASP A 386 16.31 2.88 -36.76
C ASP A 386 17.83 3.15 -36.86
N GLY A 387 18.65 2.13 -37.29
CA GLY A 387 20.10 2.28 -37.52
C GLY A 387 20.90 2.57 -36.24
N ILE A 388 20.40 2.22 -35.05
CA ILE A 388 21.13 2.48 -33.80
C ILE A 388 22.30 1.50 -33.63
N GLU A 389 23.39 1.98 -33.07
CA GLU A 389 24.59 1.18 -32.77
C GLU A 389 24.56 0.58 -31.35
N GLN A 390 23.77 1.16 -30.45
CA GLN A 390 23.59 0.71 -29.07
C GLN A 390 22.23 1.13 -28.48
N VAL A 391 21.70 0.31 -27.59
CA VAL A 391 20.52 0.63 -26.79
C VAL A 391 20.95 1.51 -25.61
N GLN A 392 20.36 2.68 -25.47
CA GLN A 392 20.55 3.57 -24.31
C GLN A 392 19.45 3.33 -23.26
N ALA A 393 19.62 3.84 -22.05
CA ALA A 393 18.62 3.66 -20.98
C ALA A 393 17.24 4.23 -21.35
N TRP A 394 17.17 5.35 -22.08
CA TRP A 394 15.92 5.94 -22.58
C TRP A 394 15.32 5.21 -23.80
N ASP A 395 16.06 4.26 -24.40
CA ASP A 395 15.61 3.44 -25.53
C ASP A 395 15.07 2.09 -25.06
N TYR A 396 15.40 1.65 -23.84
CA TYR A 396 15.14 0.29 -23.38
C TYR A 396 13.67 -0.09 -23.51
N ARG A 397 12.76 0.70 -22.92
CA ARG A 397 11.31 0.42 -22.94
C ARG A 397 10.75 0.43 -24.35
N PHE A 398 11.22 1.33 -25.21
CA PHE A 398 10.79 1.45 -26.60
C PHE A 398 11.11 0.20 -27.41
N TYR A 399 12.36 -0.27 -27.35
CA TYR A 399 12.75 -1.47 -28.09
C TYR A 399 12.29 -2.75 -27.41
N ALA A 400 12.12 -2.80 -26.11
CA ALA A 400 11.51 -3.92 -25.41
C ALA A 400 10.08 -4.15 -25.90
N GLU A 401 9.27 -3.09 -26.09
CA GLU A 401 7.92 -3.21 -26.63
C GLU A 401 7.92 -3.72 -28.09
N LYS A 402 8.89 -3.29 -28.91
CA LYS A 402 9.05 -3.82 -30.27
C LYS A 402 9.40 -5.31 -30.25
N VAL A 403 10.31 -5.74 -29.35
CA VAL A 403 10.63 -7.17 -29.14
C VAL A 403 9.40 -7.95 -28.70
N ARG A 404 8.62 -7.39 -27.74
CA ARG A 404 7.39 -8.02 -27.24
C ARG A 404 6.40 -8.28 -28.38
N LYS A 405 6.16 -7.29 -29.23
CA LYS A 405 5.29 -7.43 -30.41
C LYS A 405 5.82 -8.44 -31.42
N ASP A 406 7.13 -8.40 -31.73
CA ASP A 406 7.76 -9.29 -32.70
C ASP A 406 7.76 -10.76 -32.25
N LYS A 407 8.05 -11.01 -30.95
CA LYS A 407 8.16 -12.38 -30.40
C LYS A 407 6.82 -13.01 -30.00
N TYR A 408 5.91 -12.23 -29.44
CA TYR A 408 4.70 -12.77 -28.79
C TYR A 408 3.40 -12.40 -29.49
N ASP A 409 3.42 -11.40 -30.40
CA ASP A 409 2.24 -10.91 -31.10
C ASP A 409 1.06 -10.72 -30.13
N LEU A 410 1.35 -10.17 -28.93
CA LEU A 410 0.38 -9.98 -27.85
C LEU A 410 -0.11 -8.53 -27.84
N ASP A 411 -1.40 -8.35 -28.06
CA ASP A 411 -2.08 -7.07 -27.98
C ASP A 411 -2.71 -6.89 -26.59
N SER A 412 -2.26 -5.88 -25.85
CA SER A 412 -2.78 -5.57 -24.52
C SER A 412 -4.23 -5.10 -24.55
N ASP A 413 -4.65 -4.41 -25.64
CA ASP A 413 -6.03 -3.95 -25.78
C ASP A 413 -6.98 -5.12 -26.12
N GLU A 414 -6.50 -6.16 -26.85
CA GLU A 414 -7.25 -7.39 -27.04
C GLU A 414 -7.44 -8.12 -25.70
N VAL A 415 -6.38 -8.29 -24.91
CA VAL A 415 -6.45 -8.95 -23.58
C VAL A 415 -7.43 -8.23 -22.66
N LYS A 416 -7.38 -6.91 -22.63
CA LYS A 416 -8.22 -6.06 -21.78
C LYS A 416 -9.72 -6.30 -21.97
N GLN A 417 -10.15 -6.70 -23.17
CA GLN A 417 -11.57 -6.97 -23.47
C GLN A 417 -12.16 -8.14 -22.66
N TYR A 418 -11.31 -8.98 -22.08
CA TYR A 418 -11.70 -10.12 -21.23
C TYR A 418 -11.59 -9.80 -19.72
N LEU A 419 -11.04 -8.65 -19.36
CA LEU A 419 -10.72 -8.30 -17.96
C LEU A 419 -11.74 -7.30 -17.40
N GLN A 420 -12.98 -7.77 -17.22
CA GLN A 420 -14.06 -7.00 -16.60
C GLN A 420 -13.89 -7.02 -15.07
N LEU A 421 -13.88 -5.85 -14.43
CA LEU A 421 -13.70 -5.70 -12.99
C LEU A 421 -14.67 -6.57 -12.15
N ASN A 422 -15.94 -6.63 -12.54
CA ASN A 422 -16.94 -7.43 -11.82
C ASN A 422 -16.69 -8.94 -11.99
N ASN A 423 -16.33 -9.41 -13.18
CA ASN A 423 -16.03 -10.82 -13.40
C ASN A 423 -14.77 -11.25 -12.64
N LEU A 424 -13.75 -10.38 -12.59
CA LEU A 424 -12.54 -10.62 -11.79
C LEU A 424 -12.87 -10.71 -10.31
N ARG A 425 -13.79 -9.89 -9.80
CA ARG A 425 -14.27 -10.00 -8.41
C ARG A 425 -14.95 -11.37 -8.16
N GLU A 426 -15.81 -11.82 -9.06
CA GLU A 426 -16.44 -13.15 -8.93
C GLU A 426 -15.39 -14.27 -9.02
N ALA A 427 -14.33 -14.11 -9.84
CA ALA A 427 -13.21 -15.05 -9.87
C ALA A 427 -12.47 -15.08 -8.50
N MET A 428 -12.24 -13.94 -7.90
CA MET A 428 -11.64 -13.86 -6.54
C MET A 428 -12.53 -14.56 -5.50
N PHE A 429 -13.86 -14.37 -5.57
CA PHE A 429 -14.80 -15.06 -4.67
C PHE A 429 -14.80 -16.57 -4.89
N TYR A 430 -14.73 -17.03 -6.15
CA TYR A 430 -14.56 -18.43 -6.47
C TYR A 430 -13.27 -19.03 -5.85
N VAL A 431 -12.14 -18.33 -5.98
CA VAL A 431 -10.88 -18.75 -5.38
C VAL A 431 -10.98 -18.82 -3.85
N ALA A 432 -11.59 -17.80 -3.25
CA ALA A 432 -11.79 -17.76 -1.80
C ALA A 432 -12.73 -18.89 -1.29
N ASP A 433 -13.78 -19.23 -2.05
CA ASP A 433 -14.63 -20.40 -1.76
C ASP A 433 -13.82 -21.71 -1.79
N ARG A 434 -13.02 -21.89 -2.84
CA ARG A 434 -12.25 -23.13 -3.04
C ARG A 434 -11.13 -23.34 -2.02
N LEU A 435 -10.46 -22.27 -1.61
CA LEU A 435 -9.30 -22.36 -0.70
C LEU A 435 -9.67 -22.18 0.77
N PHE A 436 -10.62 -21.28 1.07
CA PHE A 436 -10.94 -20.86 2.43
C PHE A 436 -12.35 -21.25 2.90
N ASN A 437 -13.16 -21.82 2.01
CA ASN A 437 -14.58 -22.09 2.27
C ASN A 437 -15.38 -20.80 2.59
N PHE A 438 -15.00 -19.66 1.98
CA PHE A 438 -15.65 -18.36 2.20
C PHE A 438 -16.73 -18.10 1.15
N ASN A 439 -17.88 -17.59 1.62
CA ASN A 439 -18.98 -17.11 0.80
C ASN A 439 -19.16 -15.60 1.01
N PHE A 440 -19.26 -14.84 -0.09
CA PHE A 440 -19.40 -13.39 -0.09
C PHE A 440 -20.83 -13.00 -0.47
N ILE A 441 -21.51 -12.28 0.41
CA ILE A 441 -22.91 -11.84 0.22
C ILE A 441 -22.93 -10.31 0.27
N GLU A 442 -23.33 -9.66 -0.82
CA GLU A 442 -23.34 -8.21 -0.88
C GLU A 442 -24.37 -7.61 0.10
N VAL A 443 -23.95 -6.58 0.86
CA VAL A 443 -24.80 -5.83 1.78
C VAL A 443 -25.34 -4.61 1.04
N THR A 444 -26.61 -4.65 0.66
CA THR A 444 -27.28 -3.60 -0.15
C THR A 444 -28.40 -2.87 0.58
N ASP A 445 -28.70 -3.25 1.81
CA ASP A 445 -29.82 -2.74 2.61
C ASP A 445 -29.53 -1.41 3.34
N GLY A 446 -28.34 -0.85 3.15
CA GLY A 446 -27.91 0.39 3.81
C GLY A 446 -27.52 0.23 5.27
N SER A 447 -27.49 -0.99 5.81
CA SER A 447 -27.14 -1.24 7.22
C SER A 447 -25.66 -1.01 7.56
N VAL A 448 -24.78 -0.94 6.53
CA VAL A 448 -23.35 -0.68 6.68
C VAL A 448 -23.00 0.64 6.01
N PRO A 449 -22.71 1.71 6.79
CA PRO A 449 -22.31 3.01 6.25
C PRO A 449 -20.97 2.94 5.50
N VAL A 450 -20.86 3.70 4.41
CA VAL A 450 -19.65 3.80 3.60
C VAL A 450 -19.18 5.26 3.50
N PHE A 451 -17.89 5.47 3.24
CA PHE A 451 -17.29 6.80 3.15
C PHE A 451 -17.39 7.45 1.76
N HIS A 452 -17.79 6.69 0.73
CA HIS A 452 -17.97 7.16 -0.65
C HIS A 452 -18.98 6.27 -1.38
N GLU A 453 -19.72 6.82 -2.35
CA GLU A 453 -20.75 6.13 -3.13
C GLU A 453 -20.22 4.96 -3.99
N ASP A 454 -18.94 4.97 -4.36
CA ASP A 454 -18.30 3.88 -5.10
C ASP A 454 -17.90 2.69 -4.21
N VAL A 455 -17.96 2.84 -2.89
CA VAL A 455 -17.59 1.77 -1.96
C VAL A 455 -18.74 0.78 -1.82
N ARG A 456 -18.41 -0.50 -2.04
CA ARG A 456 -19.35 -1.60 -1.86
C ARG A 456 -18.87 -2.51 -0.73
N VAL A 457 -19.79 -3.24 -0.11
CA VAL A 457 -19.50 -4.07 1.07
C VAL A 457 -20.11 -5.46 0.90
N TRP A 458 -19.35 -6.49 1.29
CA TRP A 458 -19.82 -7.87 1.34
C TRP A 458 -19.67 -8.44 2.75
N GLU A 459 -20.70 -9.15 3.21
CA GLU A 459 -20.60 -10.04 4.35
C GLU A 459 -19.86 -11.32 3.91
N VAL A 460 -18.85 -11.71 4.69
CA VAL A 460 -18.09 -12.95 4.47
C VAL A 460 -18.53 -13.97 5.51
N LYS A 461 -18.96 -15.13 5.03
CA LYS A 461 -19.38 -16.27 5.87
C LYS A 461 -18.56 -17.50 5.56
N ASP A 462 -18.36 -18.35 6.56
CA ASP A 462 -17.98 -19.73 6.28
C ASP A 462 -19.15 -20.42 5.57
N LYS A 463 -18.88 -20.98 4.40
CA LYS A 463 -19.92 -21.53 3.51
C LYS A 463 -20.61 -22.74 4.12
N THR A 464 -19.88 -23.56 4.89
CA THR A 464 -20.39 -24.82 5.47
C THR A 464 -21.19 -24.56 6.73
N SER A 465 -20.67 -23.78 7.67
CA SER A 465 -21.32 -23.51 8.96
C SER A 465 -22.28 -22.32 8.91
N GLY A 466 -22.17 -21.44 7.91
CA GLY A 466 -22.90 -20.18 7.84
C GLY A 466 -22.41 -19.13 8.84
N GLU A 467 -21.31 -19.39 9.56
CA GLU A 467 -20.75 -18.49 10.56
C GLU A 467 -20.27 -17.19 9.93
N HIS A 468 -20.61 -16.04 10.52
CA HIS A 468 -20.09 -14.73 10.11
C HIS A 468 -18.61 -14.58 10.43
N ILE A 469 -17.78 -14.40 9.40
CA ILE A 469 -16.33 -14.21 9.48
C ILE A 469 -15.98 -12.72 9.58
N GLY A 470 -16.60 -11.88 8.76
CA GLY A 470 -16.31 -10.46 8.72
C GLY A 470 -17.01 -9.71 7.60
N LEU A 471 -16.59 -8.45 7.40
CA LEU A 471 -17.00 -7.64 6.25
C LEU A 471 -15.77 -7.33 5.37
N TRP A 472 -16.01 -7.32 4.07
CA TRP A 472 -15.05 -6.88 3.08
C TRP A 472 -15.59 -5.67 2.32
N TYR A 473 -14.86 -4.53 2.43
CA TYR A 473 -15.15 -3.29 1.73
C TYR A 473 -14.28 -3.20 0.49
N LEU A 474 -14.84 -2.75 -0.61
CA LEU A 474 -14.13 -2.53 -1.86
C LEU A 474 -14.27 -1.08 -2.31
N ASP A 475 -13.15 -0.39 -2.46
CA ASP A 475 -13.04 0.96 -3.00
C ASP A 475 -12.16 0.93 -4.27
N PRO A 476 -12.72 0.66 -5.48
CA PRO A 476 -11.91 0.29 -6.63
C PRO A 476 -11.40 1.47 -7.45
N PHE A 477 -12.05 2.66 -7.40
CA PHE A 477 -11.84 3.71 -8.40
C PHE A 477 -10.97 4.85 -7.91
N ALA A 478 -10.19 5.41 -8.85
CA ALA A 478 -9.45 6.66 -8.65
C ALA A 478 -10.42 7.86 -8.49
N ARG A 479 -10.05 8.80 -7.63
CA ARG A 479 -10.77 10.08 -7.47
C ARG A 479 -9.91 11.11 -6.74
N LYS A 480 -10.30 12.37 -6.83
CA LYS A 480 -9.65 13.46 -6.09
C LYS A 480 -9.65 13.18 -4.58
N GLY A 481 -8.52 13.37 -3.94
CA GLY A 481 -8.33 13.13 -2.51
C GLY A 481 -8.10 11.68 -2.12
N LYS A 482 -8.06 10.74 -3.05
CA LYS A 482 -7.65 9.36 -2.83
C LYS A 482 -6.17 9.18 -3.18
N ARG A 483 -5.42 8.55 -2.30
CA ARG A 483 -4.00 8.22 -2.50
C ARG A 483 -3.84 7.30 -3.71
N SER A 484 -2.79 7.51 -4.51
CA SER A 484 -2.43 6.63 -5.63
C SER A 484 -1.94 5.26 -5.16
N GLY A 485 -1.87 4.30 -6.09
CA GLY A 485 -1.51 2.90 -5.83
C GLY A 485 -2.70 2.07 -5.35
N ALA A 486 -2.42 0.86 -4.87
CA ALA A 486 -3.42 -0.01 -4.24
C ALA A 486 -2.98 -0.35 -2.82
N TRP A 487 -3.93 -0.73 -1.96
CA TRP A 487 -3.64 -1.16 -0.60
C TRP A 487 -4.82 -1.88 0.04
N ALA A 488 -4.51 -2.81 0.92
CA ALA A 488 -5.45 -3.39 1.86
C ALA A 488 -5.30 -2.79 3.26
N THR A 489 -6.38 -2.76 4.04
CA THR A 489 -6.37 -2.34 5.43
C THR A 489 -7.45 -3.03 6.24
N THR A 490 -7.35 -2.97 7.58
CA THR A 490 -8.40 -3.42 8.50
C THR A 490 -8.92 -2.23 9.29
N TYR A 491 -10.24 -2.17 9.44
CA TYR A 491 -10.91 -1.25 10.36
C TYR A 491 -11.09 -1.90 11.74
N ARG A 492 -11.21 -3.23 11.77
CA ARG A 492 -11.22 -4.06 12.98
C ARG A 492 -10.56 -5.40 12.66
N SER A 493 -9.56 -5.78 13.44
CA SER A 493 -8.92 -7.09 13.33
C SER A 493 -9.69 -8.16 14.10
N HIS A 494 -9.49 -9.42 13.71
CA HIS A 494 -10.01 -10.56 14.48
C HIS A 494 -9.35 -10.63 15.86
N THR A 495 -10.13 -10.98 16.86
CA THR A 495 -9.63 -11.39 18.19
C THR A 495 -10.69 -12.20 18.91
N THR A 496 -10.27 -13.16 19.73
CA THR A 496 -11.17 -13.87 20.66
C THR A 496 -10.98 -13.39 22.11
N PHE A 497 -10.02 -12.51 22.33
CA PHE A 497 -9.80 -11.85 23.61
C PHE A 497 -11.02 -11.00 23.99
N GLU A 498 -11.58 -11.19 25.19
CA GLU A 498 -12.81 -10.56 25.65
C GLU A 498 -14.04 -10.78 24.72
N GLY A 499 -14.13 -11.96 24.14
CA GLY A 499 -15.18 -12.33 23.20
C GLY A 499 -14.80 -12.11 21.73
N LYS A 500 -15.33 -12.97 20.88
CA LYS A 500 -15.02 -12.98 19.45
C LYS A 500 -15.37 -11.64 18.80
N LYS A 501 -14.40 -11.02 18.12
CA LYS A 501 -14.57 -9.87 17.25
C LYS A 501 -14.23 -10.28 15.82
N ASN A 502 -15.13 -10.02 14.90
CA ASN A 502 -14.99 -10.35 13.49
C ASN A 502 -14.30 -9.22 12.73
N VAL A 503 -13.66 -9.58 11.62
CA VAL A 503 -12.84 -8.68 10.81
C VAL A 503 -13.71 -7.65 10.08
N LEU A 504 -13.24 -6.41 9.98
CA LEU A 504 -13.67 -5.46 8.98
C LEU A 504 -12.45 -5.11 8.14
N SER A 505 -12.39 -5.57 6.89
CA SER A 505 -11.28 -5.39 5.97
C SER A 505 -11.67 -4.56 4.76
N SER A 506 -10.70 -3.95 4.10
CA SER A 506 -10.93 -3.11 2.91
C SER A 506 -9.82 -3.31 1.90
N ASN A 507 -10.21 -3.44 0.62
CA ASN A 507 -9.31 -3.29 -0.52
C ASN A 507 -9.58 -1.98 -1.25
N ASN A 508 -8.52 -1.31 -1.64
CA ASN A 508 -8.55 0.00 -2.28
C ASN A 508 -7.64 -0.02 -3.50
N SER A 509 -8.16 0.43 -4.65
CA SER A 509 -7.44 0.53 -5.91
C SER A 509 -7.67 1.89 -6.56
N ASN A 510 -7.03 2.16 -7.67
CA ASN A 510 -7.18 3.40 -8.42
C ASN A 510 -7.46 3.12 -9.90
N PHE A 511 -8.37 2.16 -10.17
CA PHE A 511 -8.79 1.87 -11.53
C PHE A 511 -9.55 3.05 -12.14
N SER A 512 -9.39 3.25 -13.43
CA SER A 512 -10.17 4.23 -14.18
C SER A 512 -11.62 3.75 -14.27
N LYS A 513 -12.56 4.61 -13.88
CA LYS A 513 -13.99 4.31 -13.95
C LYS A 513 -14.40 4.22 -15.43
N GLY A 514 -15.08 3.17 -15.80
CA GLY A 514 -15.62 3.00 -17.18
C GLY A 514 -16.68 4.06 -17.53
N VAL A 515 -16.98 4.19 -18.79
CA VAL A 515 -18.09 5.05 -19.27
C VAL A 515 -19.41 4.53 -18.69
N ALA A 516 -20.30 5.44 -18.30
CA ALA A 516 -21.60 5.09 -17.73
C ALA A 516 -22.35 4.08 -18.64
N GLY A 517 -22.81 2.99 -18.06
CA GLY A 517 -23.52 1.91 -18.79
C GLY A 517 -22.60 0.89 -19.48
N GLN A 518 -21.27 1.06 -19.40
CA GLN A 518 -20.29 0.10 -19.90
C GLN A 518 -19.55 -0.58 -18.74
N PRO A 519 -19.12 -1.84 -18.89
CA PRO A 519 -18.31 -2.49 -17.88
C PRO A 519 -16.94 -1.81 -17.75
N THR A 520 -16.41 -1.76 -16.55
CA THR A 520 -15.02 -1.32 -16.32
C THR A 520 -14.07 -2.43 -16.75
N LEU A 521 -13.25 -2.14 -17.76
CA LEU A 521 -12.18 -3.02 -18.23
C LEU A 521 -10.85 -2.53 -17.69
N ILE A 522 -10.05 -3.45 -17.16
CA ILE A 522 -8.75 -3.15 -16.59
C ILE A 522 -7.62 -3.92 -17.31
N SER A 523 -6.38 -3.50 -17.10
CA SER A 523 -5.22 -4.21 -17.69
C SER A 523 -4.95 -5.53 -16.97
N TRP A 524 -4.09 -6.38 -17.56
CA TRP A 524 -3.63 -7.60 -16.88
C TRP A 524 -2.91 -7.29 -15.57
N SER A 525 -2.03 -6.29 -15.57
CA SER A 525 -1.33 -5.85 -14.35
C SER A 525 -2.28 -5.29 -13.27
N ASP A 526 -3.36 -4.60 -13.68
CA ASP A 526 -4.39 -4.17 -12.73
C ASP A 526 -5.17 -5.37 -12.16
N ALA A 527 -5.40 -6.40 -12.96
CA ALA A 527 -6.04 -7.64 -12.50
C ALA A 527 -5.14 -8.41 -11.51
N GLU A 528 -3.83 -8.48 -11.77
CA GLU A 528 -2.84 -9.02 -10.82
C GLU A 528 -2.87 -8.21 -9.51
N THR A 529 -2.83 -6.88 -9.58
CA THR A 529 -2.95 -5.99 -8.40
C THR A 529 -4.26 -6.23 -7.63
N TYR A 530 -5.37 -6.47 -8.34
CA TYR A 530 -6.66 -6.72 -7.71
C TYR A 530 -6.66 -8.03 -6.91
N PHE A 531 -6.07 -9.10 -7.45
CA PHE A 531 -5.85 -10.36 -6.75
C PHE A 531 -4.86 -10.21 -5.60
N HIS A 532 -3.79 -9.43 -5.79
CA HIS A 532 -2.81 -9.09 -4.76
C HIS A 532 -3.47 -8.50 -3.51
N GLU A 533 -4.22 -7.41 -3.68
CA GLU A 533 -4.90 -6.75 -2.56
C GLU A 533 -5.93 -7.67 -1.88
N PHE A 534 -6.58 -8.53 -2.67
CA PHE A 534 -7.50 -9.52 -2.11
C PHE A 534 -6.79 -10.60 -1.29
N GLY A 535 -5.55 -10.95 -1.63
CA GLY A 535 -4.71 -11.84 -0.83
C GLY A 535 -4.44 -11.29 0.57
N HIS A 536 -4.17 -9.99 0.69
CA HIS A 536 -4.10 -9.32 1.99
C HIS A 536 -5.43 -9.39 2.75
N ALA A 537 -6.56 -9.16 2.08
CA ALA A 537 -7.87 -9.22 2.71
C ALA A 537 -8.18 -10.64 3.23
N LEU A 538 -7.88 -11.69 2.45
CA LEU A 538 -8.03 -13.07 2.88
C LEU A 538 -7.16 -13.40 4.09
N HIS A 539 -5.92 -12.87 4.14
CA HIS A 539 -5.05 -13.01 5.32
C HIS A 539 -5.65 -12.36 6.57
N PHE A 540 -6.36 -11.22 6.42
CA PHE A 540 -7.08 -10.61 7.55
C PHE A 540 -8.31 -11.44 7.95
N LEU A 541 -9.12 -11.86 6.98
CA LEU A 541 -10.37 -12.59 7.18
C LEU A 541 -10.14 -14.00 7.79
N ALA A 542 -9.07 -14.68 7.38
CA ALA A 542 -8.73 -16.01 7.87
C ALA A 542 -8.10 -16.02 9.27
N SER A 543 -7.76 -14.86 9.85
CA SER A 543 -7.11 -14.76 11.17
C SER A 543 -7.92 -15.44 12.28
N LYS A 544 -7.22 -16.19 13.14
CA LYS A 544 -7.79 -16.89 14.32
C LYS A 544 -7.04 -16.56 15.61
N VAL A 545 -6.31 -15.45 15.67
CA VAL A 545 -5.51 -15.10 16.85
C VAL A 545 -6.36 -14.61 18.02
N GLU A 546 -5.86 -14.87 19.22
CA GLU A 546 -6.53 -14.48 20.46
C GLU A 546 -6.38 -12.99 20.75
N TYR A 547 -5.15 -12.47 20.68
CA TYR A 547 -4.82 -11.11 21.10
C TYR A 547 -4.62 -10.16 19.91
N PRO A 548 -5.05 -8.87 20.03
CA PRO A 548 -4.90 -7.85 18.98
C PRO A 548 -3.46 -7.70 18.46
N THR A 549 -2.46 -7.66 19.34
CA THR A 549 -1.04 -7.50 18.97
C THR A 549 -0.54 -8.63 18.05
N LEU A 550 -1.09 -9.83 18.16
CA LEU A 550 -0.73 -10.96 17.30
C LEU A 550 -1.22 -10.82 15.84
N ASN A 551 -2.09 -9.85 15.53
CA ASN A 551 -2.43 -9.49 14.15
C ASN A 551 -1.35 -8.65 13.45
N SER A 552 -0.28 -8.25 14.15
CA SER A 552 0.84 -7.52 13.53
C SER A 552 1.52 -8.36 12.44
N GLY A 553 2.08 -7.67 11.43
CA GLY A 553 2.83 -8.31 10.35
C GLY A 553 4.34 -8.27 10.58
N VAL A 554 5.06 -9.25 10.02
CA VAL A 554 6.52 -9.19 9.86
C VAL A 554 6.81 -8.67 8.46
N ARG A 555 7.64 -7.62 8.34
CA ARG A 555 7.74 -6.82 7.10
C ARG A 555 8.12 -7.63 5.86
N ASP A 556 9.10 -8.50 5.95
CA ASP A 556 9.56 -9.33 4.83
C ASP A 556 8.68 -10.58 4.58
N TYR A 557 7.57 -10.72 5.33
CA TYR A 557 6.52 -11.71 5.11
C TYR A 557 5.20 -11.09 4.66
N THR A 558 5.07 -9.77 4.77
CA THR A 558 3.79 -9.07 4.53
C THR A 558 3.25 -9.30 3.12
N GLU A 559 4.13 -9.40 2.13
CA GLU A 559 3.75 -9.54 0.71
C GLU A 559 3.55 -11.01 0.27
N PHE A 560 3.81 -11.98 1.15
CA PHE A 560 3.69 -13.39 0.80
C PHE A 560 2.27 -13.78 0.38
N GLN A 561 1.27 -13.41 1.18
CA GLN A 561 -0.12 -13.82 0.93
C GLN A 561 -0.72 -13.13 -0.29
N SER A 562 -0.36 -11.87 -0.50
CA SER A 562 -0.81 -11.08 -1.63
C SER A 562 -0.22 -11.59 -2.95
N GLN A 563 1.10 -11.74 -3.02
CA GLN A 563 1.79 -12.27 -4.19
C GLN A 563 1.39 -13.72 -4.50
N LEU A 564 1.11 -14.52 -3.48
CA LEU A 564 0.66 -15.90 -3.71
C LEU A 564 -0.69 -15.92 -4.40
N LEU A 565 -1.64 -15.04 -4.03
CA LEU A 565 -2.97 -15.06 -4.61
C LEU A 565 -3.00 -14.60 -6.07
N GLU A 566 -2.04 -13.80 -6.53
CA GLU A 566 -1.87 -13.43 -7.95
C GLU A 566 -1.82 -14.65 -8.87
N ARG A 567 -1.28 -15.79 -8.38
CA ARG A 567 -1.11 -17.02 -9.15
C ARG A 567 -2.44 -17.61 -9.62
N TRP A 568 -3.53 -17.41 -8.87
CA TRP A 568 -4.85 -17.94 -9.26
C TRP A 568 -5.48 -17.21 -10.44
N LEU A 569 -5.09 -15.96 -10.74
CA LEU A 569 -5.56 -15.23 -11.93
C LEU A 569 -5.32 -16.02 -13.22
N SER A 570 -4.18 -16.72 -13.31
CA SER A 570 -3.76 -17.45 -14.51
C SER A 570 -4.11 -18.94 -14.50
N THR A 571 -4.91 -19.41 -13.54
CA THR A 571 -5.42 -20.79 -13.52
C THR A 571 -6.46 -21.02 -14.62
N ASP A 572 -6.51 -22.24 -15.13
CA ASP A 572 -7.45 -22.59 -16.21
C ASP A 572 -8.92 -22.39 -15.80
N GLU A 573 -9.26 -22.61 -14.53
CA GLU A 573 -10.60 -22.38 -13.98
C GLU A 573 -10.99 -20.92 -14.01
N VAL A 574 -10.10 -20.01 -13.60
CA VAL A 574 -10.36 -18.57 -13.63
C VAL A 574 -10.45 -18.08 -15.07
N ILE A 575 -9.49 -18.45 -15.92
CA ILE A 575 -9.44 -18.01 -17.31
C ILE A 575 -10.70 -18.45 -18.08
N ASN A 576 -11.06 -19.73 -17.99
CA ASN A 576 -12.16 -20.28 -18.78
C ASN A 576 -13.55 -19.84 -18.31
N ASN A 577 -13.72 -19.57 -17.00
CA ASN A 577 -15.05 -19.29 -16.44
C ASN A 577 -15.32 -17.80 -16.21
N TYR A 578 -14.29 -16.98 -16.01
CA TYR A 578 -14.44 -15.58 -15.59
C TYR A 578 -13.82 -14.56 -16.56
N LEU A 579 -12.76 -14.96 -17.32
CA LEU A 579 -12.17 -14.07 -18.32
C LEU A 579 -12.93 -14.20 -19.64
N VAL A 580 -14.11 -13.59 -19.69
CA VAL A 580 -15.00 -13.62 -20.84
C VAL A 580 -15.08 -12.25 -21.51
N HIS A 581 -15.11 -12.22 -22.82
CA HIS A 581 -15.18 -11.00 -23.63
C HIS A 581 -16.42 -10.17 -23.27
N TYR A 582 -16.24 -8.90 -22.95
CA TYR A 582 -17.27 -8.04 -22.37
C TYR A 582 -18.52 -7.83 -23.25
N GLN A 583 -18.41 -7.95 -24.59
CA GLN A 583 -19.53 -7.81 -25.50
C GLN A 583 -20.13 -9.16 -25.88
N THR A 584 -19.29 -10.17 -26.13
CA THR A 584 -19.75 -11.45 -26.72
C THR A 584 -20.00 -12.54 -25.67
N GLY A 585 -19.51 -12.37 -24.45
CA GLY A 585 -19.56 -13.39 -23.39
C GLY A 585 -18.73 -14.63 -23.66
N LYS A 586 -17.94 -14.67 -24.75
CA LYS A 586 -17.11 -15.83 -25.09
C LYS A 586 -15.86 -15.88 -24.21
N PRO A 587 -15.41 -17.07 -23.78
CA PRO A 587 -14.15 -17.24 -23.07
C PRO A 587 -12.96 -16.75 -23.89
N MET A 588 -11.86 -16.42 -23.20
CA MET A 588 -10.61 -16.03 -23.83
C MET A 588 -10.09 -17.14 -24.76
N PRO A 589 -9.69 -16.84 -26.01
CA PRO A 589 -9.20 -17.85 -26.94
C PRO A 589 -7.94 -18.55 -26.43
N LYS A 590 -7.83 -19.87 -26.63
CA LYS A 590 -6.65 -20.64 -26.20
C LYS A 590 -5.35 -20.11 -26.80
N ALA A 591 -5.38 -19.57 -28.01
CA ALA A 591 -4.23 -18.95 -28.66
C ALA A 591 -3.76 -17.70 -27.91
N LEU A 592 -4.69 -16.86 -27.43
CA LEU A 592 -4.37 -15.67 -26.63
C LEU A 592 -3.83 -16.06 -25.25
N ILE A 593 -4.41 -17.07 -24.62
CA ILE A 593 -3.89 -17.64 -23.35
C ILE A 593 -2.45 -18.13 -23.51
N ALA A 594 -2.17 -18.85 -24.62
CA ALA A 594 -0.82 -19.34 -24.91
C ALA A 594 0.19 -18.18 -25.07
N LYS A 595 -0.19 -17.10 -25.77
CA LYS A 595 0.63 -15.89 -25.90
C LYS A 595 0.91 -15.23 -24.54
N ILE A 596 -0.10 -15.10 -23.68
CA ILE A 596 0.05 -14.55 -22.32
C ILE A 596 1.04 -15.40 -21.51
N LYS A 597 0.86 -16.74 -21.51
CA LYS A 597 1.77 -17.66 -20.80
C LYS A 597 3.22 -17.61 -21.34
N GLN A 598 3.39 -17.48 -22.65
CA GLN A 598 4.73 -17.33 -23.27
C GLN A 598 5.39 -15.99 -22.91
N ALA A 599 4.59 -14.92 -22.79
CA ALA A 599 5.09 -13.60 -22.42
C ALA A 599 5.35 -13.43 -20.91
N ALA A 600 4.98 -14.38 -20.05
CA ALA A 600 5.06 -14.26 -18.59
C ALA A 600 6.50 -14.03 -18.07
N THR A 601 7.50 -14.54 -18.78
CA THR A 601 8.92 -14.32 -18.43
C THR A 601 9.61 -13.26 -19.28
N PHE A 602 8.83 -12.49 -20.07
CA PHE A 602 9.35 -11.40 -20.87
C PHE A 602 9.89 -10.28 -19.97
N ASN A 603 11.06 -9.76 -20.34
CA ASN A 603 11.69 -8.62 -19.67
C ASN A 603 12.02 -8.84 -18.17
N GLN A 604 12.16 -10.10 -17.72
CA GLN A 604 12.46 -10.45 -16.35
C GLN A 604 13.89 -10.05 -15.94
N GLY A 605 14.83 -9.99 -16.87
CA GLY A 605 16.17 -9.43 -16.64
C GLY A 605 16.10 -7.97 -16.20
N PHE A 606 15.36 -7.16 -16.96
CA PHE A 606 15.14 -5.74 -16.64
C PHE A 606 14.46 -5.56 -15.28
N SER A 607 13.28 -6.17 -15.09
CA SER A 607 12.47 -5.98 -13.88
C SER A 607 13.20 -6.40 -12.61
N THR A 608 13.94 -7.53 -12.69
CA THR A 608 14.73 -8.03 -11.56
C THR A 608 15.92 -7.13 -11.27
N THR A 609 16.63 -6.66 -12.31
CA THR A 609 17.84 -5.84 -12.16
C THR A 609 17.50 -4.45 -11.62
N GLU A 610 16.48 -3.76 -12.19
CA GLU A 610 16.09 -2.42 -11.69
C GLU A 610 15.67 -2.45 -10.22
N TYR A 611 14.96 -3.51 -9.81
CA TYR A 611 14.49 -3.70 -8.44
C TYR A 611 15.65 -4.02 -7.49
N LEU A 612 16.45 -5.05 -7.83
CA LEU A 612 17.58 -5.49 -6.98
C LEU A 612 18.64 -4.42 -6.81
N ALA A 613 18.89 -3.59 -7.83
CA ALA A 613 19.79 -2.46 -7.72
C ALA A 613 19.38 -1.52 -6.58
N SER A 614 18.08 -1.16 -6.51
CA SER A 614 17.55 -0.33 -5.43
C SER A 614 17.63 -1.04 -4.06
N ALA A 615 17.33 -2.33 -4.00
CA ALA A 615 17.33 -3.09 -2.74
C ALA A 615 18.77 -3.30 -2.21
N LEU A 616 19.74 -3.54 -3.08
CA LEU A 616 21.14 -3.68 -2.71
C LEU A 616 21.75 -2.35 -2.25
N VAL A 617 21.44 -1.24 -2.94
CA VAL A 617 21.85 0.11 -2.52
C VAL A 617 21.25 0.48 -1.17
N ASP A 618 19.94 0.24 -0.95
CA ASP A 618 19.28 0.42 0.35
C ASP A 618 20.04 -0.33 1.46
N MET A 619 20.29 -1.62 1.26
CA MET A 619 20.95 -2.43 2.27
C MET A 619 22.39 -1.95 2.55
N LYS A 620 23.13 -1.60 1.49
CA LYS A 620 24.52 -1.15 1.63
C LYS A 620 24.62 0.22 2.31
N PHE A 621 23.73 1.18 2.03
CA PHE A 621 23.66 2.45 2.77
C PHE A 621 23.53 2.25 4.28
N HIS A 622 22.80 1.25 4.71
CA HIS A 622 22.46 1.02 6.10
C HIS A 622 23.39 0.02 6.81
N THR A 623 24.38 -0.54 6.11
CA THR A 623 25.41 -1.43 6.68
C THR A 623 26.77 -0.77 6.86
N VAL A 624 27.05 0.35 6.17
CA VAL A 624 28.31 1.09 6.27
C VAL A 624 28.26 2.17 7.35
N ASP A 625 29.42 2.68 7.76
CA ASP A 625 29.55 3.93 8.51
C ASP A 625 29.26 5.10 7.56
N PRO A 626 28.24 5.92 7.81
CA PRO A 626 27.84 7.01 6.92
C PRO A 626 28.63 8.30 7.15
N THR A 627 29.72 8.31 7.94
CA THR A 627 30.50 9.50 8.20
C THR A 627 31.10 10.06 6.92
N GLY A 628 30.69 11.28 6.55
CA GLY A 628 31.18 11.96 5.34
C GLY A 628 30.69 11.33 4.03
N ILE A 629 29.61 10.58 4.07
CA ILE A 629 29.05 9.93 2.86
C ILE A 629 28.55 10.97 1.84
N ASP A 630 28.89 10.76 0.59
CA ASP A 630 28.29 11.38 -0.59
C ASP A 630 27.31 10.36 -1.20
N PRO A 631 25.98 10.58 -1.09
CA PRO A 631 25.01 9.57 -1.51
C PRO A 631 25.05 9.23 -2.99
N ASP A 632 25.22 10.23 -3.87
CA ASP A 632 25.25 10.01 -5.32
C ASP A 632 26.53 9.26 -5.74
N LYS A 633 27.68 9.64 -5.19
CA LYS A 633 28.92 8.90 -5.39
C LYS A 633 28.81 7.46 -4.87
N PHE A 634 28.26 7.26 -3.69
CA PHE A 634 28.10 5.93 -3.10
C PHE A 634 27.18 5.03 -3.94
N GLU A 635 26.06 5.57 -4.45
CA GLU A 635 25.17 4.88 -5.38
C GLU A 635 25.93 4.42 -6.61
N ARG A 636 26.63 5.34 -7.31
CA ARG A 636 27.40 5.02 -8.51
C ARG A 636 28.48 3.97 -8.28
N GLU A 637 29.26 4.10 -7.22
CA GLU A 637 30.34 3.14 -6.89
C GLU A 637 29.76 1.76 -6.56
N THR A 638 28.66 1.71 -5.80
CA THR A 638 27.95 0.46 -5.47
C THR A 638 27.45 -0.24 -6.73
N LEU A 639 26.75 0.48 -7.60
CA LEU A 639 26.21 -0.08 -8.84
C LEU A 639 27.33 -0.51 -9.81
N SER A 640 28.43 0.24 -9.87
CA SER A 640 29.61 -0.11 -10.66
C SER A 640 30.27 -1.41 -10.15
N ALA A 641 30.43 -1.55 -8.83
CA ALA A 641 30.96 -2.77 -8.22
C ALA A 641 30.07 -4.00 -8.48
N LEU A 642 28.76 -3.80 -8.55
CA LEU A 642 27.77 -4.82 -8.91
C LEU A 642 27.73 -5.11 -10.42
N LYS A 643 28.50 -4.39 -11.25
CA LYS A 643 28.49 -4.49 -12.72
C LYS A 643 27.09 -4.24 -13.30
N MET A 644 26.38 -3.25 -12.78
CA MET A 644 25.06 -2.86 -13.27
C MET A 644 25.09 -2.57 -14.78
N PRO A 645 24.18 -3.16 -15.59
CA PRO A 645 24.08 -2.86 -17.02
C PRO A 645 23.77 -1.37 -17.26
N LYS A 646 24.52 -0.73 -18.17
CA LYS A 646 24.39 0.71 -18.46
C LYS A 646 23.03 1.10 -19.06
N GLN A 647 22.32 0.15 -19.61
CA GLN A 647 20.98 0.33 -20.20
C GLN A 647 19.87 0.41 -19.17
N ILE A 648 20.16 0.11 -17.92
CA ILE A 648 19.16 0.09 -16.83
C ILE A 648 19.56 1.10 -15.76
N VAL A 649 18.59 1.86 -15.28
CA VAL A 649 18.68 2.64 -14.04
C VAL A 649 17.97 1.87 -12.94
N MET A 650 18.48 1.94 -11.72
CA MET A 650 17.78 1.36 -10.57
C MET A 650 16.37 1.94 -10.46
N ARG A 651 15.43 1.12 -10.00
CA ARG A 651 14.00 1.46 -9.95
C ARG A 651 13.72 2.79 -9.23
N HIS A 652 14.43 3.05 -8.18
CA HIS A 652 14.41 4.28 -7.41
C HIS A 652 15.86 4.71 -7.18
N ARG A 653 16.31 5.79 -7.82
CA ARG A 653 17.58 6.43 -7.48
C ARG A 653 17.49 7.01 -6.06
N SER A 654 18.60 7.06 -5.34
CA SER A 654 18.63 7.47 -3.94
C SER A 654 17.96 8.81 -3.69
N PRO A 655 18.17 9.89 -4.52
CA PRO A 655 17.55 11.19 -4.29
C PRO A 655 16.02 11.22 -4.41
N GLN A 656 15.41 10.21 -5.02
CA GLN A 656 13.96 10.08 -5.16
C GLN A 656 13.38 8.82 -4.49
N PHE A 657 14.19 8.11 -3.69
CA PHE A 657 13.78 6.83 -3.08
C PHE A 657 12.92 7.06 -1.84
N GLY A 658 11.68 7.50 -2.05
CA GLY A 658 10.73 7.81 -0.99
C GLY A 658 10.45 6.65 -0.03
N HIS A 659 10.49 5.38 -0.51
CA HIS A 659 10.30 4.20 0.34
C HIS A 659 11.24 4.14 1.54
N ILE A 660 12.49 4.63 1.38
CA ILE A 660 13.52 4.54 2.42
C ILE A 660 13.89 5.89 3.03
N PHE A 661 13.59 7.03 2.39
CA PHE A 661 13.99 8.34 2.87
C PHE A 661 12.83 9.28 3.23
N SER A 662 11.62 9.12 2.67
CA SER A 662 10.43 9.87 3.14
C SER A 662 9.73 9.19 4.33
N SER A 663 10.16 8.00 4.71
CA SER A 663 9.73 7.24 5.89
C SER A 663 10.74 6.15 6.23
N GLU A 664 10.56 5.48 7.36
CA GLU A 664 11.40 4.33 7.74
C GLU A 664 10.78 2.97 7.38
N GLY A 665 9.59 2.98 6.77
CA GLY A 665 8.82 1.76 6.55
C GLY A 665 9.59 0.66 5.81
N TYR A 666 10.36 1.04 4.79
CA TYR A 666 11.13 0.14 3.94
C TYR A 666 12.66 0.30 4.05
N ALA A 667 13.17 1.21 4.89
CA ALA A 667 14.60 1.39 5.08
C ALA A 667 15.25 0.09 5.58
N SER A 668 16.31 -0.37 4.93
CA SER A 668 16.91 -1.72 5.06
C SER A 668 15.88 -2.86 4.91
N SER A 669 14.78 -2.63 4.24
CA SER A 669 13.70 -3.61 4.12
C SER A 669 13.11 -3.68 2.71
N TYR A 670 13.70 -2.99 1.73
CA TYR A 670 13.23 -3.05 0.34
C TYR A 670 13.47 -4.43 -0.29
N TYR A 671 14.43 -5.20 0.21
CA TYR A 671 14.65 -6.62 -0.15
C TYR A 671 13.42 -7.50 0.13
N GLY A 672 12.52 -7.07 1.02
CA GLY A 672 11.39 -7.85 1.51
C GLY A 672 10.42 -8.31 0.42
N TYR A 673 10.28 -7.56 -0.68
CA TYR A 673 9.48 -7.98 -1.83
C TYR A 673 10.01 -9.27 -2.46
N MET A 674 11.33 -9.34 -2.71
CA MET A 674 11.95 -10.57 -3.25
C MET A 674 11.96 -11.70 -2.23
N TRP A 675 12.17 -11.39 -0.94
CA TRP A 675 12.09 -12.38 0.12
C TRP A 675 10.72 -13.07 0.13
N ALA A 676 9.64 -12.28 0.09
CA ALA A 676 8.28 -12.79 0.01
C ALA A 676 8.02 -13.56 -1.29
N GLU A 677 8.59 -13.10 -2.41
CA GLU A 677 8.42 -13.74 -3.71
C GLU A 677 9.12 -15.13 -3.77
N VAL A 678 10.25 -15.30 -3.08
CA VAL A 678 10.89 -16.63 -2.91
C VAL A 678 9.93 -17.58 -2.18
N LEU A 679 9.32 -17.12 -1.08
CA LEU A 679 8.32 -17.89 -0.35
C LEU A 679 7.11 -18.22 -1.23
N THR A 680 6.63 -17.25 -1.99
CA THR A 680 5.49 -17.36 -2.90
C THR A 680 5.73 -18.37 -4.01
N SER A 681 6.84 -18.26 -4.71
CA SER A 681 7.17 -19.18 -5.81
C SER A 681 7.34 -20.62 -5.29
N ASP A 682 7.99 -20.81 -4.14
CA ASP A 682 8.14 -22.13 -3.53
C ASP A 682 6.81 -22.70 -3.00
N ALA A 683 5.92 -21.85 -2.48
CA ALA A 683 4.57 -22.26 -2.07
C ALA A 683 3.69 -22.61 -3.27
N ALA A 684 3.77 -21.85 -4.37
CA ALA A 684 3.07 -22.14 -5.62
C ALA A 684 3.49 -23.51 -6.20
N GLU A 685 4.77 -23.90 -6.09
CA GLU A 685 5.25 -25.23 -6.48
C GLU A 685 4.59 -26.35 -5.65
N ALA A 686 4.22 -26.11 -4.38
CA ALA A 686 3.51 -27.12 -3.58
C ALA A 686 2.15 -27.43 -4.21
N PHE A 687 1.43 -26.41 -4.66
CA PHE A 687 0.16 -26.60 -5.36
C PHE A 687 0.35 -27.23 -6.74
N ALA A 688 1.29 -26.72 -7.54
CA ALA A 688 1.54 -27.24 -8.88
C ALA A 688 1.95 -28.72 -8.91
N GLN A 689 2.57 -29.22 -7.84
CA GLN A 689 3.00 -30.63 -7.68
C GLN A 689 1.93 -31.51 -7.08
N ALA A 690 0.86 -30.95 -6.50
CA ALA A 690 -0.22 -31.70 -5.86
C ALA A 690 -1.20 -32.27 -6.91
N PRO A 691 -1.87 -33.41 -6.65
CA PRO A 691 -2.80 -34.02 -7.59
C PRO A 691 -3.97 -33.13 -8.01
N GLY A 692 -4.47 -32.27 -7.12
CA GLY A 692 -5.54 -31.32 -7.36
C GLY A 692 -5.06 -29.96 -7.91
N GLY A 693 -3.76 -29.80 -8.20
CA GLY A 693 -3.18 -28.55 -8.69
C GLY A 693 -3.43 -27.38 -7.76
N PHE A 694 -3.68 -26.20 -8.32
CA PHE A 694 -3.92 -24.96 -7.54
C PHE A 694 -5.19 -24.98 -6.68
N TYR A 695 -6.02 -26.03 -6.81
CA TYR A 695 -7.23 -26.24 -5.99
C TYR A 695 -7.16 -27.51 -5.14
N ASP A 696 -5.94 -28.07 -4.94
CA ASP A 696 -5.73 -29.20 -4.06
C ASP A 696 -6.14 -28.86 -2.64
N LYS A 697 -7.09 -29.66 -2.10
CA LYS A 697 -7.71 -29.37 -0.80
C LYS A 697 -6.73 -29.52 0.36
N ASP A 698 -5.88 -30.54 0.32
CA ASP A 698 -4.94 -30.82 1.42
C ASP A 698 -3.87 -29.73 1.51
N VAL A 699 -3.41 -29.22 0.35
CA VAL A 699 -2.46 -28.09 0.32
C VAL A 699 -3.15 -26.80 0.75
N ALA A 700 -4.39 -26.56 0.32
CA ALA A 700 -5.16 -25.40 0.72
C ALA A 700 -5.42 -25.36 2.24
N ASP A 701 -5.81 -26.50 2.83
CA ASP A 701 -6.05 -26.59 4.27
C ASP A 701 -4.76 -26.29 5.08
N LYS A 702 -3.62 -26.84 4.67
CA LYS A 702 -2.32 -26.53 5.28
C LYS A 702 -1.94 -25.05 5.12
N LEU A 703 -2.22 -24.46 3.94
CA LEU A 703 -1.99 -23.05 3.70
C LEU A 703 -2.79 -22.18 4.68
N VAL A 704 -4.08 -22.46 4.83
CA VAL A 704 -4.96 -21.74 5.75
C VAL A 704 -4.55 -21.95 7.19
N GLU A 705 -4.31 -23.18 7.59
CA GLU A 705 -3.96 -23.55 8.98
C GLU A 705 -2.65 -22.93 9.42
N HIS A 706 -1.59 -23.05 8.61
CA HIS A 706 -0.24 -22.68 9.03
C HIS A 706 0.20 -21.27 8.64
N LEU A 707 -0.35 -20.68 7.55
CA LEU A 707 0.17 -19.42 7.01
C LEU A 707 -0.83 -18.25 7.05
N PHE A 708 -2.15 -18.51 6.92
CA PHE A 708 -3.13 -17.44 6.92
C PHE A 708 -3.75 -17.20 8.30
N SER A 709 -4.12 -18.27 9.02
CA SER A 709 -4.87 -18.14 10.27
C SER A 709 -4.02 -17.73 11.47
N VAL A 710 -2.74 -18.08 11.48
CA VAL A 710 -1.86 -17.93 12.64
C VAL A 710 -1.28 -16.52 12.81
N ARG A 711 -1.26 -15.72 11.75
CA ARG A 711 -0.72 -14.35 11.77
C ARG A 711 0.69 -14.32 12.41
N ASN A 712 0.90 -13.49 13.44
CA ASN A 712 2.15 -13.41 14.21
C ASN A 712 2.09 -14.16 15.55
N ALA A 713 1.10 -15.06 15.74
CA ALA A 713 1.08 -15.96 16.90
C ALA A 713 2.15 -17.05 16.80
N VAL A 714 2.62 -17.32 15.58
CA VAL A 714 3.74 -18.23 15.26
C VAL A 714 4.82 -17.43 14.51
N ASP A 715 6.10 -17.76 14.73
CA ASP A 715 7.18 -17.16 13.92
C ASP A 715 6.96 -17.53 12.45
N PRO A 716 6.99 -16.55 11.50
CA PRO A 716 6.69 -16.83 10.09
C PRO A 716 7.58 -17.91 9.46
N SER A 717 8.84 -18.05 9.92
CA SER A 717 9.74 -19.11 9.41
C SER A 717 9.31 -20.49 9.89
N GLU A 718 8.83 -20.60 11.14
CA GLU A 718 8.27 -21.84 11.69
C GLU A 718 6.94 -22.19 11.02
N ALA A 719 6.08 -21.20 10.84
CA ALA A 719 4.82 -21.33 10.13
C ALA A 719 5.03 -21.85 8.69
N TYR A 720 6.02 -21.28 7.98
CA TYR A 720 6.35 -21.70 6.63
C TYR A 720 6.89 -23.15 6.60
N ARG A 721 7.77 -23.50 7.54
CA ARG A 721 8.24 -24.91 7.68
C ARG A 721 7.14 -25.88 8.01
N ALA A 722 6.14 -25.49 8.81
CA ALA A 722 4.97 -26.33 9.09
C ALA A 722 4.14 -26.58 7.82
N PHE A 723 3.97 -25.58 6.96
CA PHE A 723 3.29 -25.72 5.67
C PHE A 723 4.11 -26.56 4.67
N ARG A 724 5.41 -26.23 4.47
CA ARG A 724 6.22 -26.76 3.36
C ARG A 724 7.09 -27.95 3.72
N GLY A 725 7.26 -28.24 5.05
CA GLY A 725 8.18 -29.25 5.57
C GLY A 725 9.66 -28.86 5.55
N ARG A 726 9.99 -27.64 5.09
CA ARG A 726 11.34 -27.11 4.94
C ARG A 726 11.32 -25.60 4.74
N ASP A 727 12.48 -24.96 4.75
CA ASP A 727 12.62 -23.57 4.34
C ASP A 727 12.40 -23.42 2.82
N ALA A 728 11.98 -22.22 2.39
CA ALA A 728 11.79 -21.88 0.99
C ALA A 728 13.14 -21.96 0.23
N LYS A 729 13.06 -22.25 -1.06
CA LYS A 729 14.22 -22.37 -1.95
C LYS A 729 14.17 -21.29 -3.03
N VAL A 730 15.27 -20.56 -3.20
CA VAL A 730 15.40 -19.52 -4.22
C VAL A 730 15.27 -20.08 -5.64
N GLU A 731 15.58 -21.36 -5.83
CA GLU A 731 15.45 -22.06 -7.12
C GLU A 731 14.01 -22.02 -7.66
N ALA A 732 13.00 -21.98 -6.79
CA ALA A 732 11.61 -21.84 -7.21
C ALA A 732 11.37 -20.47 -7.89
N LEU A 733 11.84 -19.37 -7.28
CA LEU A 733 11.82 -18.04 -7.88
C LEU A 733 12.60 -17.99 -9.21
N MET A 734 13.78 -18.64 -9.27
CA MET A 734 14.57 -18.68 -10.49
C MET A 734 13.82 -19.34 -11.65
N ARG A 735 13.12 -20.47 -11.38
CA ARG A 735 12.27 -21.15 -12.39
C ARG A 735 11.10 -20.27 -12.82
N ASP A 736 10.44 -19.65 -11.88
CA ASP A 736 9.29 -18.79 -12.10
C ASP A 736 9.63 -17.59 -13.01
N ARG A 737 10.83 -17.02 -12.84
CA ARG A 737 11.36 -15.93 -13.67
C ARG A 737 12.03 -16.41 -14.97
N GLY A 738 12.05 -17.72 -15.24
CA GLY A 738 12.73 -18.28 -16.39
C GLY A 738 14.26 -18.12 -16.35
N PHE A 739 14.84 -18.00 -15.17
CA PHE A 739 16.30 -17.95 -14.99
C PHE A 739 16.90 -19.35 -14.88
N PRO A 740 18.16 -19.54 -15.32
CA PRO A 740 18.81 -20.84 -15.20
C PRO A 740 19.01 -21.25 -13.74
N VAL A 741 18.61 -22.46 -13.41
CA VAL A 741 18.84 -23.08 -12.09
C VAL A 741 20.07 -23.97 -12.15
N LYS A 742 21.04 -23.70 -11.28
CA LYS A 742 22.19 -24.59 -11.16
C LYS A 742 21.70 -25.94 -10.59
N THR A 743 21.65 -26.97 -11.41
CA THR A 743 21.51 -28.33 -10.91
C THR A 743 22.72 -28.67 -10.05
N LYS A 744 22.53 -28.86 -8.74
CA LYS A 744 23.59 -29.46 -7.91
C LYS A 744 23.90 -30.82 -8.53
N LYS A 745 25.13 -30.95 -9.11
CA LYS A 745 25.67 -32.23 -9.49
C LYS A 745 25.98 -33.08 -8.27
#